data_1aae786c4edd7f1011618257f14a8cd2
#
_entry.id   1aae786c4edd7f1011618257f14a8cd2
#
_cell.length_a   1.000
_cell.length_b   1.000
_cell.length_c   1.000
_cell.angle_alpha   90.00
_cell.angle_beta   90.00
_cell.angle_gamma   90.00
#
_symmetry.space_group_name_H-M   'P 1'
#
loop_
_entity.id
_entity.type
_entity.pdbx_description
1 polymer ?
#
loop_
_entity_poly.entity_id
_entity_poly.type
_entity_poly.pdbx_seq_one_letter_code
_entity_poly.pdbx_strand_id
1 'polypeptide(L)'
;MNKTAKALIDFLYKSSILESGVTSKKKKTRQNTQNRKERKEKMEKVKKQAKIWLCIGIALMLLASIVVSAVQTSGGKVTMKELAFETDSGYTMSAYLFIPDTATAENPAPAIVVSHGYLNNKEMTDANYVELSRRGYVVLSIDQPDHGDSDVIENFVTFMPDGVYQAVLAVSRMPFVDTSRIGITGHSMGSWSCNAAINADNLNENRLISAVLIHCNDPIYTDNDGNFTNAYGGRDVGVVSAQYDEFFHGYVDDNGVTRQAPYYMEGKNAQSFLYFGQDPTGLEARQAHTYYTETIDGEEAIHVIFRPAIIHPWSHFSARSASYIIDFFEHAFGAPNPIAPTNQVWQWKEAFNCVGLVGLVLFICSFGTLMVFTPTFECLRAKEVVQPAKVTDRKGKLWFWLSLAAGALFGSVSYLTLVSWGNKMSVSQTEAMGLGLWSTGCGLFAILSMVVFYQCYGKKHGMDLAELGVKMPAKKLGLSVLLGVIIAVMAYVCVFTADYFFYADFRIWTLALKAFEAPMLKYLPYGLLFITFYVASSVATNCFNYNEIGGKSWVNTIIVALFTTIPALIIPWIQYIHYYSTGSMMWANNLATGVNLPMYVLWLFPIVLILFFSTVINRILYKVTKNPYIAGVVNAIIVALLTITNTCTTVV
;
A
#
# COMPACT_ATOMS: atom_id res chain seq x y z
N MET A 1 15.57 40.37 -82.25
CA MET A 1 14.79 39.23 -81.71
C MET A 1 13.30 39.60 -81.74
N ASN A 2 12.56 38.85 -82.50
CA ASN A 2 11.18 39.18 -82.95
C ASN A 2 10.20 39.12 -81.74
N LYS A 3 9.30 40.10 -81.56
CA LYS A 3 8.32 40.19 -80.50
C LYS A 3 7.51 38.91 -80.29
N THR A 4 7.29 38.16 -81.37
CA THR A 4 6.57 36.86 -81.37
C THR A 4 7.38 35.75 -80.61
N ALA A 5 8.69 35.71 -80.77
CA ALA A 5 9.52 34.71 -80.10
C ALA A 5 9.62 34.93 -78.56
N LYS A 6 9.55 36.19 -78.12
CA LYS A 6 9.56 36.51 -76.69
C LYS A 6 8.20 36.17 -76.03
N ALA A 7 7.11 36.36 -76.74
CA ALA A 7 5.76 35.99 -76.24
C ALA A 7 5.59 34.47 -76.16
N LEU A 8 6.17 33.71 -77.09
CA LEU A 8 6.12 32.24 -77.06
C LEU A 8 6.99 31.66 -75.92
N ILE A 9 8.18 32.25 -75.63
CA ILE A 9 9.03 31.84 -74.53
C ILE A 9 8.35 32.14 -73.19
N ASP A 10 7.72 33.32 -73.02
CA ASP A 10 6.98 33.68 -71.83
C ASP A 10 5.73 32.80 -71.61
N PHE A 11 5.07 32.36 -72.66
CA PHE A 11 3.96 31.43 -72.61
C PHE A 11 4.41 30.01 -72.20
N LEU A 12 5.50 29.50 -72.77
CA LEU A 12 6.07 28.20 -72.43
C LEU A 12 6.64 28.18 -71.02
N TYR A 13 7.22 29.29 -70.55
CA TYR A 13 7.73 29.41 -69.19
C TYR A 13 6.61 29.48 -68.15
N LYS A 14 5.52 30.20 -68.45
CA LYS A 14 4.32 30.24 -67.58
C LYS A 14 3.58 28.90 -67.56
N SER A 15 3.51 28.15 -68.68
CA SER A 15 2.85 26.83 -68.71
C SER A 15 3.68 25.79 -67.93
N SER A 16 5.01 25.81 -67.99
CA SER A 16 5.88 24.90 -67.22
C SER A 16 5.81 25.14 -65.72
N ILE A 17 5.67 26.40 -65.26
CA ILE A 17 5.48 26.76 -63.86
C ILE A 17 4.10 26.31 -63.35
N LEU A 18 3.04 26.44 -64.15
CA LEU A 18 1.70 25.96 -63.82
C LEU A 18 1.65 24.43 -63.73
N GLU A 19 2.27 23.68 -64.65
CA GLU A 19 2.37 22.22 -64.57
C GLU A 19 3.20 21.73 -63.38
N SER A 20 4.33 22.38 -63.07
CA SER A 20 5.16 22.03 -61.91
C SER A 20 4.43 22.36 -60.57
N GLY A 21 3.69 23.45 -60.52
CA GLY A 21 2.85 23.82 -59.38
C GLY A 21 1.66 22.86 -59.17
N VAL A 22 1.02 22.39 -60.23
CA VAL A 22 -0.10 21.44 -60.17
C VAL A 22 0.38 20.03 -59.79
N THR A 23 1.51 19.59 -60.34
CA THR A 23 2.11 18.29 -59.98
C THR A 23 2.64 18.28 -58.54
N SER A 24 3.21 19.37 -58.07
CA SER A 24 3.64 19.52 -56.66
C SER A 24 2.45 19.55 -55.70
N LYS A 25 1.36 20.26 -56.03
CA LYS A 25 0.13 20.23 -55.22
C LYS A 25 -0.51 18.85 -55.19
N LYS A 26 -0.63 18.15 -56.34
CA LYS A 26 -1.18 16.78 -56.41
C LYS A 26 -0.31 15.78 -55.61
N LYS A 27 1.01 15.86 -55.67
CA LYS A 27 1.92 15.03 -54.85
C LYS A 27 1.74 15.31 -53.34
N LYS A 28 1.72 16.57 -52.92
CA LYS A 28 1.44 16.96 -51.54
C LYS A 28 0.07 16.46 -51.04
N THR A 29 -0.98 16.57 -51.88
CA THR A 29 -2.34 16.11 -51.54
C THR A 29 -2.37 14.59 -51.39
N ARG A 30 -1.76 13.83 -52.30
CA ARG A 30 -1.65 12.36 -52.20
C ARG A 30 -0.87 11.94 -50.94
N GLN A 31 0.25 12.56 -50.65
CA GLN A 31 1.07 12.28 -49.48
C GLN A 31 0.33 12.60 -48.18
N ASN A 32 -0.41 13.71 -48.13
CA ASN A 32 -1.26 14.04 -46.98
C ASN A 32 -2.41 13.04 -46.79
N THR A 33 -3.01 12.55 -47.85
CA THR A 33 -4.08 11.55 -47.79
C THR A 33 -3.55 10.20 -47.32
N GLN A 34 -2.38 9.79 -47.79
CA GLN A 34 -1.70 8.56 -47.36
C GLN A 34 -1.31 8.62 -45.91
N ASN A 35 -0.68 9.72 -45.47
CA ASN A 35 -0.32 9.95 -44.05
C ASN A 35 -1.57 9.94 -43.15
N ARG A 36 -2.70 10.50 -43.59
CA ARG A 36 -3.94 10.47 -42.84
C ARG A 36 -4.52 9.06 -42.71
N LYS A 37 -4.41 8.23 -43.76
CA LYS A 37 -4.82 6.83 -43.73
C LYS A 37 -3.97 6.01 -42.76
N GLU A 38 -2.66 6.14 -42.84
CA GLU A 38 -1.71 5.44 -41.93
C GLU A 38 -1.94 5.82 -40.46
N ARG A 39 -2.18 7.11 -40.16
CA ARG A 39 -2.49 7.57 -38.78
C ARG A 39 -3.81 6.94 -38.30
N LYS A 40 -4.83 6.87 -39.13
CA LYS A 40 -6.12 6.24 -38.80
C LYS A 40 -5.94 4.74 -38.51
N GLU A 41 -5.17 4.04 -39.34
CA GLU A 41 -4.89 2.61 -39.16
C GLU A 41 -4.12 2.34 -37.86
N LYS A 42 -3.13 3.18 -37.54
CA LYS A 42 -2.39 3.08 -36.24
C LYS A 42 -3.32 3.28 -35.05
N MET A 43 -4.22 4.25 -35.08
CA MET A 43 -5.17 4.50 -33.98
C MET A 43 -6.21 3.36 -33.85
N GLU A 44 -6.69 2.78 -34.95
CA GLU A 44 -7.57 1.59 -34.91
C GLU A 44 -6.83 0.38 -34.30
N LYS A 45 -5.54 0.21 -34.61
CA LYS A 45 -4.71 -0.82 -33.97
C LYS A 45 -4.60 -0.61 -32.45
N VAL A 46 -4.42 0.64 -31.99
CA VAL A 46 -4.42 0.97 -30.58
C VAL A 46 -5.75 0.63 -29.92
N LYS A 47 -6.88 0.99 -30.55
CA LYS A 47 -8.22 0.64 -30.08
C LYS A 47 -8.41 -0.88 -29.95
N LYS A 48 -7.96 -1.65 -30.95
CA LYS A 48 -8.04 -3.12 -30.92
C LYS A 48 -7.17 -3.69 -29.78
N GLN A 49 -5.95 -3.19 -29.61
CA GLN A 49 -5.08 -3.61 -28.51
C GLN A 49 -5.67 -3.25 -27.15
N ALA A 50 -6.25 -2.07 -26.98
CA ALA A 50 -6.90 -1.68 -25.73
C ALA A 50 -8.09 -2.60 -25.38
N LYS A 51 -8.88 -3.07 -26.35
CA LYS A 51 -9.92 -4.08 -26.10
C LYS A 51 -9.34 -5.39 -25.59
N ILE A 52 -8.25 -5.86 -26.18
CA ILE A 52 -7.57 -7.09 -25.76
C ILE A 52 -7.04 -6.94 -24.32
N TRP A 53 -6.36 -5.84 -24.04
CA TRP A 53 -5.81 -5.58 -22.70
C TRP A 53 -6.91 -5.37 -21.64
N LEU A 54 -8.05 -4.78 -22.02
CA LEU A 54 -9.20 -4.69 -21.13
C LEU A 54 -9.72 -6.08 -20.75
N CYS A 55 -9.91 -6.96 -21.74
CA CYS A 55 -10.35 -8.34 -21.48
C CYS A 55 -9.32 -9.09 -20.61
N ILE A 56 -8.03 -8.94 -20.88
CA ILE A 56 -6.95 -9.53 -20.08
C ILE A 56 -6.99 -8.98 -18.65
N GLY A 57 -7.11 -7.66 -18.46
CA GLY A 57 -7.19 -7.04 -17.15
C GLY A 57 -8.37 -7.57 -16.33
N ILE A 58 -9.57 -7.64 -16.93
CA ILE A 58 -10.75 -8.21 -16.26
C ILE A 58 -10.55 -9.70 -15.93
N ALA A 59 -9.99 -10.47 -16.87
CA ALA A 59 -9.73 -11.89 -16.64
C ALA A 59 -8.72 -12.13 -15.51
N LEU A 60 -7.67 -11.29 -15.40
CA LEU A 60 -6.70 -11.37 -14.31
C LEU A 60 -7.33 -11.02 -12.97
N MET A 61 -8.15 -9.97 -12.89
CA MET A 61 -8.87 -9.61 -11.67
C MET A 61 -9.82 -10.71 -11.24
N LEU A 62 -10.60 -11.28 -12.15
CA LEU A 62 -11.52 -12.39 -11.85
C LEU A 62 -10.77 -13.65 -11.39
N LEU A 63 -9.70 -14.03 -12.09
CA LEU A 63 -8.85 -15.17 -11.70
C LEU A 63 -8.24 -14.94 -10.32
N ALA A 64 -7.74 -13.74 -10.05
CA ALA A 64 -7.20 -13.36 -8.75
C ALA A 64 -8.24 -13.53 -7.65
N SER A 65 -9.45 -12.98 -7.83
CA SER A 65 -10.52 -13.05 -6.85
C SER A 65 -10.96 -14.51 -6.57
N ILE A 66 -11.07 -15.34 -7.61
CA ILE A 66 -11.41 -16.77 -7.45
C ILE A 66 -10.33 -17.51 -6.65
N VAL A 67 -9.05 -17.32 -6.98
CA VAL A 67 -7.97 -18.02 -6.29
C VAL A 67 -7.82 -17.52 -4.85
N VAL A 68 -7.93 -16.21 -4.62
CA VAL A 68 -7.92 -15.61 -3.27
C VAL A 68 -9.02 -16.23 -2.41
N SER A 69 -10.26 -16.27 -2.92
CA SER A 69 -11.38 -16.89 -2.23
C SER A 69 -11.14 -18.37 -1.95
N ALA A 70 -10.63 -19.12 -2.92
CA ALA A 70 -10.33 -20.54 -2.74
C ALA A 70 -9.24 -20.79 -1.69
N VAL A 71 -8.22 -19.95 -1.63
CA VAL A 71 -7.13 -20.08 -0.63
C VAL A 71 -7.64 -19.77 0.77
N GLN A 72 -8.34 -18.64 0.97
CA GLN A 72 -8.79 -18.23 2.29
C GLN A 72 -9.93 -19.09 2.84
N THR A 73 -10.70 -19.75 1.97
CA THR A 73 -11.72 -20.73 2.37
C THR A 73 -11.23 -22.17 2.36
N SER A 74 -9.93 -22.40 2.17
CA SER A 74 -9.34 -23.74 2.09
C SER A 74 -10.06 -24.66 1.08
N GLY A 75 -10.44 -24.10 -0.07
CA GLY A 75 -11.21 -24.82 -1.10
C GLY A 75 -12.65 -25.11 -0.71
N GLY A 76 -13.24 -24.32 0.16
CA GLY A 76 -14.62 -24.44 0.65
C GLY A 76 -14.75 -25.26 1.94
N LYS A 77 -13.65 -25.68 2.57
CA LYS A 77 -13.64 -26.34 3.88
C LYS A 77 -13.69 -25.38 5.07
N VAL A 78 -13.60 -24.10 4.82
CA VAL A 78 -13.70 -23.02 5.79
C VAL A 78 -14.75 -22.04 5.30
N THR A 79 -15.79 -21.83 6.08
CA THR A 79 -16.80 -20.79 5.82
C THR A 79 -16.25 -19.46 6.29
N MET A 80 -16.17 -18.49 5.38
CA MET A 80 -15.80 -17.11 5.71
C MET A 80 -17.05 -16.23 5.77
N LYS A 81 -17.15 -15.38 6.80
CA LYS A 81 -18.23 -14.40 6.98
C LYS A 81 -17.64 -13.06 7.40
N GLU A 82 -18.20 -12.00 6.92
CA GLU A 82 -18.00 -10.67 7.49
C GLU A 82 -19.02 -10.45 8.61
N LEU A 83 -18.56 -9.90 9.72
CA LEU A 83 -19.37 -9.60 10.89
C LEU A 83 -19.22 -8.14 11.29
N ALA A 84 -20.30 -7.56 11.77
CA ALA A 84 -20.28 -6.37 12.60
C ALA A 84 -20.91 -6.74 13.95
N PHE A 85 -20.25 -6.40 15.05
CA PHE A 85 -20.76 -6.68 16.40
C PHE A 85 -20.61 -5.46 17.29
N GLU A 86 -21.59 -5.25 18.14
CA GLU A 86 -21.59 -4.18 19.13
C GLU A 86 -20.77 -4.61 20.35
N THR A 87 -19.93 -3.71 20.85
CA THR A 87 -19.14 -3.90 22.06
C THR A 87 -19.92 -3.49 23.29
N ASP A 88 -19.49 -3.93 24.47
CA ASP A 88 -20.11 -3.52 25.74
C ASP A 88 -20.01 -2.00 25.98
N SER A 89 -19.08 -1.31 25.31
CA SER A 89 -18.92 0.15 25.33
C SER A 89 -19.81 0.87 24.30
N GLY A 90 -20.62 0.15 23.50
CA GLY A 90 -21.64 0.70 22.60
C GLY A 90 -21.12 1.20 21.27
N TYR A 91 -19.95 0.75 20.79
CA TYR A 91 -19.46 0.98 19.44
C TYR A 91 -19.39 -0.32 18.64
N THR A 92 -19.40 -0.22 17.32
CA THR A 92 -19.40 -1.35 16.40
C THR A 92 -17.99 -1.69 15.96
N MET A 93 -17.65 -2.99 16.04
CA MET A 93 -16.43 -3.54 15.45
C MET A 93 -16.75 -4.39 14.22
N SER A 94 -15.90 -4.27 13.20
CA SER A 94 -15.95 -5.11 12.01
C SER A 94 -14.92 -6.23 12.11
N ALA A 95 -15.25 -7.42 11.61
CA ALA A 95 -14.39 -8.59 11.64
C ALA A 95 -14.66 -9.56 10.49
N TYR A 96 -13.65 -10.35 10.14
CA TYR A 96 -13.81 -11.59 9.38
C TYR A 96 -13.81 -12.79 10.30
N LEU A 97 -14.85 -13.62 10.19
CA LEU A 97 -14.97 -14.88 10.90
C LEU A 97 -14.74 -16.06 9.94
N PHE A 98 -13.81 -16.92 10.31
CA PHE A 98 -13.46 -18.15 9.59
C PHE A 98 -13.88 -19.35 10.43
N ILE A 99 -14.80 -20.16 9.90
CA ILE A 99 -15.39 -21.32 10.59
C ILE A 99 -15.00 -22.57 9.79
N PRO A 100 -14.09 -23.42 10.29
CA PRO A 100 -13.84 -24.74 9.69
C PRO A 100 -15.08 -25.60 9.70
N ASP A 101 -15.30 -26.41 8.67
CA ASP A 101 -16.47 -27.34 8.58
C ASP A 101 -16.54 -28.35 9.73
N THR A 102 -15.39 -28.59 10.39
CA THR A 102 -15.29 -29.47 11.57
C THR A 102 -15.76 -28.82 12.87
N ALA A 103 -15.90 -27.49 12.92
CA ALA A 103 -16.32 -26.74 14.09
C ALA A 103 -17.85 -26.63 14.11
N THR A 104 -18.49 -27.39 14.98
CA THR A 104 -19.96 -27.42 15.15
C THR A 104 -20.33 -27.28 16.62
N ALA A 105 -21.63 -27.12 16.93
CA ALA A 105 -22.08 -27.09 18.32
C ALA A 105 -21.86 -28.41 19.05
N GLU A 106 -21.84 -29.54 18.33
CA GLU A 106 -21.56 -30.88 18.87
C GLU A 106 -20.06 -31.19 18.97
N ASN A 107 -19.24 -30.46 18.21
CA ASN A 107 -17.77 -30.58 18.22
C ASN A 107 -17.14 -29.18 18.18
N PRO A 108 -17.19 -28.42 19.30
CA PRO A 108 -16.62 -27.09 19.36
C PRO A 108 -15.11 -27.10 19.14
N ALA A 109 -14.59 -26.13 18.37
CA ALA A 109 -13.16 -25.99 18.07
C ALA A 109 -12.52 -24.87 18.90
N PRO A 110 -11.20 -24.95 19.16
CA PRO A 110 -10.44 -23.84 19.72
C PRO A 110 -10.60 -22.59 18.85
N ALA A 111 -10.63 -21.41 19.46
CA ALA A 111 -10.76 -20.15 18.74
C ALA A 111 -9.53 -19.26 18.92
N ILE A 112 -9.19 -18.49 17.88
CA ILE A 112 -8.09 -17.54 17.91
C ILE A 112 -8.57 -16.19 17.40
N VAL A 113 -8.50 -15.17 18.27
CA VAL A 113 -8.71 -13.77 17.86
C VAL A 113 -7.40 -13.21 17.34
N VAL A 114 -7.47 -12.61 16.15
CA VAL A 114 -6.30 -12.05 15.46
C VAL A 114 -6.49 -10.56 15.24
N SER A 115 -5.52 -9.75 15.67
CA SER A 115 -5.53 -8.31 15.55
C SER A 115 -4.37 -7.80 14.71
N HIS A 116 -4.66 -6.78 13.90
CA HIS A 116 -3.67 -6.10 13.05
C HIS A 116 -2.88 -5.03 13.84
N GLY A 117 -1.79 -4.55 13.24
CA GLY A 117 -0.99 -3.42 13.73
C GLY A 117 -1.57 -2.06 13.31
N TYR A 118 -0.90 -0.98 13.77
CA TYR A 118 -1.26 0.39 13.42
C TYR A 118 -1.25 0.62 11.90
N LEU A 119 -2.23 1.34 11.39
CA LEU A 119 -2.47 1.61 9.96
C LEU A 119 -2.86 0.38 9.11
N ASN A 120 -3.08 -0.74 9.72
CA ASN A 120 -3.51 -1.96 9.07
C ASN A 120 -5.02 -2.19 9.27
N ASN A 121 -5.52 -3.34 8.87
CA ASN A 121 -6.91 -3.73 8.96
C ASN A 121 -7.05 -5.27 8.99
N LYS A 122 -8.29 -5.75 9.20
CA LYS A 122 -8.61 -7.18 9.31
C LYS A 122 -8.09 -8.03 8.15
N GLU A 123 -8.04 -7.49 6.93
CA GLU A 123 -7.59 -8.20 5.74
C GLU A 123 -6.09 -8.49 5.73
N MET A 124 -5.29 -7.72 6.50
CA MET A 124 -3.82 -7.84 6.50
C MET A 124 -3.27 -8.91 7.43
N THR A 125 -4.12 -9.60 8.17
CA THR A 125 -3.71 -10.71 9.03
C THR A 125 -3.83 -12.07 8.33
N ASP A 126 -3.77 -12.09 7.00
CA ASP A 126 -4.03 -13.26 6.16
C ASP A 126 -3.08 -14.43 6.41
N ALA A 127 -1.81 -14.19 6.73
CA ALA A 127 -0.89 -15.25 7.15
C ALA A 127 -1.41 -16.00 8.39
N ASN A 128 -2.15 -15.32 9.28
CA ASN A 128 -2.74 -15.92 10.47
C ASN A 128 -4.08 -16.59 10.15
N TYR A 129 -5.07 -15.85 9.63
CA TYR A 129 -6.40 -16.43 9.48
C TYR A 129 -6.48 -17.55 8.44
N VAL A 130 -5.71 -17.49 7.35
CA VAL A 130 -5.62 -18.56 6.37
C VAL A 130 -5.00 -19.81 6.99
N GLU A 131 -3.88 -19.65 7.68
CA GLU A 131 -3.13 -20.80 8.17
C GLU A 131 -3.74 -21.44 9.41
N LEU A 132 -4.30 -20.65 10.31
CA LEU A 132 -4.95 -21.17 11.52
C LEU A 132 -6.31 -21.83 11.19
N SER A 133 -7.13 -21.20 10.34
CA SER A 133 -8.43 -21.80 9.97
C SER A 133 -8.30 -23.12 9.19
N ARG A 134 -7.29 -23.26 8.30
CA ARG A 134 -6.97 -24.56 7.65
C ARG A 134 -6.64 -25.66 8.64
N ARG A 135 -6.13 -25.30 9.82
CA ARG A 135 -5.74 -26.23 10.89
C ARG A 135 -6.89 -26.52 11.86
N GLY A 136 -8.08 -26.03 11.54
CA GLY A 136 -9.30 -26.33 12.26
C GLY A 136 -9.62 -25.40 13.41
N TYR A 137 -8.88 -24.30 13.58
CA TYR A 137 -9.24 -23.23 14.53
C TYR A 137 -10.35 -22.36 13.97
N VAL A 138 -11.30 -21.96 14.82
CA VAL A 138 -12.18 -20.83 14.52
C VAL A 138 -11.33 -19.56 14.63
N VAL A 139 -11.33 -18.70 13.60
CA VAL A 139 -10.51 -17.48 13.62
C VAL A 139 -11.38 -16.25 13.45
N LEU A 140 -11.23 -15.28 14.36
CA LEU A 140 -11.86 -13.96 14.26
C LEU A 140 -10.77 -12.91 14.02
N SER A 141 -10.68 -12.38 12.79
CA SER A 141 -9.78 -11.29 12.42
C SER A 141 -10.53 -9.97 12.50
N ILE A 142 -10.11 -9.08 13.37
CA ILE A 142 -10.83 -7.84 13.69
C ILE A 142 -10.20 -6.61 13.03
N ASP A 143 -11.04 -5.62 12.69
CA ASP A 143 -10.61 -4.24 12.61
C ASP A 143 -10.60 -3.65 14.01
N GLN A 144 -9.46 -3.13 14.47
CA GLN A 144 -9.42 -2.37 15.71
C GLN A 144 -10.28 -1.11 15.58
N PRO A 145 -10.85 -0.57 16.68
CA PRO A 145 -11.44 0.77 16.64
C PRO A 145 -10.51 1.78 15.96
N ASP A 146 -11.05 2.79 15.33
CA ASP A 146 -10.33 3.80 14.54
C ASP A 146 -9.66 3.29 13.26
N HIS A 147 -9.85 2.01 12.90
CA HIS A 147 -9.26 1.38 11.71
C HIS A 147 -10.32 0.62 10.89
N GLY A 148 -10.05 0.50 9.59
CA GLY A 148 -10.87 -0.28 8.67
C GLY A 148 -12.33 0.17 8.64
N ASP A 149 -13.24 -0.76 8.90
CA ASP A 149 -14.68 -0.54 8.89
C ASP A 149 -15.28 -0.53 10.33
N SER A 150 -14.43 -0.52 11.37
CA SER A 150 -14.87 -0.33 12.76
C SER A 150 -15.13 1.15 13.07
N ASP A 151 -15.94 1.40 14.11
CA ASP A 151 -16.27 2.75 14.53
C ASP A 151 -15.03 3.54 14.99
N VAL A 152 -15.12 4.87 14.80
CA VAL A 152 -14.15 5.84 15.31
C VAL A 152 -14.58 6.27 16.71
N ILE A 153 -13.69 6.14 17.69
CA ILE A 153 -14.02 6.37 19.11
C ILE A 153 -13.28 7.58 19.70
N GLU A 154 -13.88 8.19 20.74
CA GLU A 154 -13.41 9.49 21.28
C GLU A 154 -12.06 9.41 22.02
N ASN A 155 -11.63 8.24 22.48
CA ASN A 155 -10.48 8.10 23.36
C ASN A 155 -9.56 6.96 22.91
N PHE A 156 -8.63 7.26 22.00
CA PHE A 156 -7.64 6.31 21.51
C PHE A 156 -6.85 5.57 22.62
N VAL A 157 -6.57 6.22 23.75
CA VAL A 157 -5.82 5.61 24.85
C VAL A 157 -6.68 4.63 25.67
N THR A 158 -7.98 4.83 25.74
CA THR A 158 -8.90 3.97 26.52
C THR A 158 -9.46 2.80 25.71
N PHE A 159 -9.35 2.83 24.39
CA PHE A 159 -9.89 1.76 23.55
C PHE A 159 -9.00 0.51 23.46
N MET A 160 -7.73 0.65 23.72
CA MET A 160 -6.77 -0.47 23.62
C MET A 160 -7.21 -1.73 24.40
N PRO A 161 -7.75 -1.61 25.62
CA PRO A 161 -8.31 -2.76 26.33
C PRO A 161 -9.50 -3.39 25.61
N ASP A 162 -10.34 -2.58 24.97
CA ASP A 162 -11.62 -3.04 24.47
C ASP A 162 -11.50 -3.88 23.20
N GLY A 163 -10.66 -3.51 22.23
CA GLY A 163 -10.65 -4.12 20.92
C GLY A 163 -10.56 -5.65 20.91
N VAL A 164 -9.43 -6.21 21.36
CA VAL A 164 -9.22 -7.67 21.37
C VAL A 164 -10.10 -8.35 22.41
N TYR A 165 -10.30 -7.75 23.59
CA TYR A 165 -11.10 -8.37 24.63
C TYR A 165 -12.58 -8.45 24.24
N GLN A 166 -13.15 -7.41 23.64
CA GLN A 166 -14.53 -7.45 23.12
C GLN A 166 -14.70 -8.52 22.03
N ALA A 167 -13.68 -8.73 21.22
CA ALA A 167 -13.67 -9.82 20.24
C ALA A 167 -13.62 -11.21 20.91
N VAL A 168 -12.90 -11.36 22.03
CA VAL A 168 -12.91 -12.59 22.85
C VAL A 168 -14.31 -12.83 23.41
N LEU A 169 -14.95 -11.80 23.94
CA LEU A 169 -16.35 -11.92 24.43
C LEU A 169 -17.31 -12.29 23.30
N ALA A 170 -17.14 -11.73 22.10
CA ALA A 170 -17.98 -12.05 20.97
C ALA A 170 -17.80 -13.52 20.52
N VAL A 171 -16.56 -14.00 20.38
CA VAL A 171 -16.28 -15.36 19.92
C VAL A 171 -16.67 -16.41 20.98
N SER A 172 -16.55 -16.10 22.27
CA SER A 172 -16.92 -17.03 23.37
C SER A 172 -18.43 -17.35 23.43
N ARG A 173 -19.26 -16.50 22.82
CA ARG A 173 -20.73 -16.71 22.74
C ARG A 173 -21.15 -17.59 21.57
N MET A 174 -20.20 -18.02 20.71
CA MET A 174 -20.49 -18.82 19.53
C MET A 174 -20.57 -20.32 19.89
N PRO A 175 -21.65 -21.04 19.52
CA PRO A 175 -21.87 -22.40 19.99
C PRO A 175 -20.85 -23.44 19.47
N PHE A 176 -20.12 -23.12 18.41
CA PHE A 176 -19.09 -23.95 17.79
C PHE A 176 -17.67 -23.65 18.31
N VAL A 177 -17.54 -22.81 19.36
CA VAL A 177 -16.27 -22.45 19.99
C VAL A 177 -16.11 -23.17 21.32
N ASP A 178 -14.96 -23.78 21.52
CA ASP A 178 -14.52 -24.31 22.79
C ASP A 178 -13.98 -23.17 23.67
N THR A 179 -14.80 -22.74 24.63
CA THR A 179 -14.48 -21.59 25.50
C THR A 179 -13.33 -21.86 26.49
N SER A 180 -12.88 -23.12 26.64
CA SER A 180 -11.70 -23.45 27.43
C SER A 180 -10.38 -23.26 26.64
N ARG A 181 -10.45 -23.07 25.31
CA ARG A 181 -9.31 -22.93 24.41
C ARG A 181 -9.49 -21.72 23.50
N ILE A 182 -9.46 -20.51 24.08
CA ILE A 182 -9.46 -19.25 23.33
C ILE A 182 -8.06 -18.63 23.41
N GLY A 183 -7.46 -18.44 22.24
CA GLY A 183 -6.18 -17.79 22.07
C GLY A 183 -6.33 -16.41 21.46
N ILE A 184 -5.34 -15.55 21.71
CA ILE A 184 -5.26 -14.24 21.10
C ILE A 184 -3.87 -14.00 20.50
N THR A 185 -3.80 -13.28 19.39
CA THR A 185 -2.56 -12.80 18.82
C THR A 185 -2.76 -11.50 18.07
N GLY A 186 -1.72 -10.71 17.97
CA GLY A 186 -1.77 -9.47 17.20
C GLY A 186 -0.36 -9.00 16.84
N HIS A 187 -0.24 -8.25 15.76
CA HIS A 187 1.01 -7.66 15.35
C HIS A 187 1.12 -6.22 15.87
N SER A 188 2.26 -5.84 16.47
CA SER A 188 2.53 -4.46 16.85
C SER A 188 1.47 -3.88 17.82
N MET A 189 0.72 -2.87 17.41
CA MET A 189 -0.42 -2.31 18.15
C MET A 189 -1.45 -3.40 18.52
N GLY A 190 -1.67 -4.39 17.64
CA GLY A 190 -2.56 -5.52 17.94
C GLY A 190 -2.07 -6.36 19.13
N SER A 191 -0.76 -6.52 19.29
CA SER A 191 -0.17 -7.15 20.48
C SER A 191 -0.32 -6.28 21.74
N TRP A 192 -0.24 -4.99 21.60
CA TRP A 192 -0.53 -4.08 22.70
C TRP A 192 -1.97 -4.26 23.20
N SER A 193 -2.92 -4.35 22.25
CA SER A 193 -4.30 -4.68 22.58
C SER A 193 -4.47 -6.09 23.19
N CYS A 194 -3.64 -7.07 22.79
CA CYS A 194 -3.59 -8.38 23.45
C CYS A 194 -3.16 -8.28 24.93
N ASN A 195 -2.11 -7.51 25.24
CA ASN A 195 -1.70 -7.26 26.63
C ASN A 195 -2.82 -6.58 27.44
N ALA A 196 -3.50 -5.61 26.84
CA ALA A 196 -4.63 -4.96 27.47
C ALA A 196 -5.81 -5.94 27.70
N ALA A 197 -6.06 -6.86 26.75
CA ALA A 197 -7.06 -7.91 26.89
C ALA A 197 -6.72 -8.89 28.05
N ILE A 198 -5.43 -9.24 28.24
CA ILE A 198 -4.98 -10.04 29.38
C ILE A 198 -5.29 -9.33 30.71
N ASN A 199 -5.00 -8.02 30.78
CA ASN A 199 -5.32 -7.24 31.98
C ASN A 199 -6.82 -7.20 32.27
N ALA A 200 -7.66 -7.03 31.23
CA ALA A 200 -9.11 -7.06 31.36
C ALA A 200 -9.62 -8.44 31.79
N ASP A 201 -9.11 -9.52 31.17
CA ASP A 201 -9.46 -10.89 31.50
C ASP A 201 -9.05 -11.30 32.92
N ASN A 202 -7.95 -10.73 33.45
CA ASN A 202 -7.51 -10.94 34.84
C ASN A 202 -8.45 -10.34 35.89
N LEU A 203 -9.33 -9.40 35.52
CA LEU A 203 -10.33 -8.82 36.43
C LEU A 203 -11.57 -9.71 36.59
N ASN A 204 -11.71 -10.75 35.76
CA ASN A 204 -12.85 -11.66 35.80
C ASN A 204 -12.54 -12.94 36.56
N GLU A 205 -13.49 -13.46 37.32
CA GLU A 205 -13.38 -14.73 38.03
C GLU A 205 -13.19 -15.91 37.05
N ASN A 206 -13.92 -15.87 35.92
CA ASN A 206 -13.84 -16.86 34.85
C ASN A 206 -13.02 -16.30 33.70
N ARG A 207 -11.72 -16.62 33.66
CA ARG A 207 -10.83 -16.23 32.58
C ARG A 207 -11.17 -16.95 31.29
N LEU A 208 -11.26 -16.23 30.19
CA LEU A 208 -11.58 -16.78 28.87
C LEU A 208 -10.35 -17.04 28.01
N ILE A 209 -9.29 -16.25 28.21
CA ILE A 209 -8.08 -16.36 27.40
C ILE A 209 -7.14 -17.37 28.02
N SER A 210 -6.81 -18.44 27.30
CA SER A 210 -5.90 -19.49 27.76
C SER A 210 -4.51 -19.45 27.11
N ALA A 211 -4.35 -18.79 25.94
CA ALA A 211 -3.05 -18.60 25.31
C ALA A 211 -2.94 -17.23 24.64
N VAL A 212 -1.73 -16.64 24.65
CA VAL A 212 -1.46 -15.38 23.96
C VAL A 212 -0.11 -15.43 23.24
N LEU A 213 -0.11 -14.98 21.98
CA LEU A 213 1.14 -14.77 21.25
C LEU A 213 1.30 -13.28 20.92
N ILE A 214 2.32 -12.68 21.50
CA ILE A 214 2.73 -11.28 21.31
C ILE A 214 3.65 -11.21 20.08
N HIS A 215 3.23 -10.53 19.02
CA HIS A 215 3.96 -10.47 17.77
C HIS A 215 4.50 -9.06 17.51
N CYS A 216 5.83 -8.88 17.59
CA CYS A 216 6.52 -7.60 17.44
C CYS A 216 5.99 -6.52 18.37
N ASN A 217 5.94 -6.86 19.66
CA ASN A 217 5.68 -5.95 20.77
C ASN A 217 6.29 -6.55 22.05
N ASP A 218 6.47 -5.72 23.06
CA ASP A 218 6.92 -6.16 24.36
C ASP A 218 5.78 -6.86 25.13
N PRO A 219 5.99 -8.02 25.74
CA PRO A 219 5.08 -8.57 26.72
C PRO A 219 5.09 -7.72 28.01
N ILE A 220 4.17 -7.99 28.93
CA ILE A 220 4.15 -7.34 30.24
C ILE A 220 5.28 -7.94 31.07
N TYR A 221 6.30 -7.14 31.39
CA TYR A 221 7.48 -7.58 32.16
C TYR A 221 7.38 -7.24 33.64
N THR A 222 6.77 -6.10 33.96
CA THR A 222 6.78 -5.52 35.30
C THR A 222 5.39 -5.13 35.76
N ASP A 223 5.23 -5.11 37.09
CA ASP A 223 4.07 -4.50 37.74
C ASP A 223 4.17 -2.95 37.73
N ASN A 224 3.19 -2.30 38.35
CA ASN A 224 3.15 -0.83 38.44
C ASN A 224 4.28 -0.23 39.27
N ASP A 225 4.91 -1.02 40.13
CA ASP A 225 6.03 -0.62 40.99
C ASP A 225 7.39 -0.85 40.31
N GLY A 226 7.39 -1.45 39.13
CA GLY A 226 8.58 -1.75 38.33
C GLY A 226 9.26 -3.07 38.66
N ASN A 227 8.65 -3.91 39.48
CA ASN A 227 9.17 -5.24 39.80
C ASN A 227 8.79 -6.23 38.69
N PHE A 228 9.67 -7.17 38.37
CA PHE A 228 9.34 -8.25 37.45
C PHE A 228 8.13 -9.04 37.94
N THR A 229 7.24 -9.36 37.01
CA THR A 229 5.97 -10.05 37.31
C THR A 229 5.55 -10.98 36.20
N ASN A 230 4.77 -12.01 36.51
CA ASN A 230 4.03 -12.80 35.57
C ASN A 230 2.57 -12.30 35.50
N ALA A 231 2.30 -11.33 34.64
CA ALA A 231 0.93 -10.83 34.43
C ALA A 231 -0.01 -11.83 33.74
N TYR A 232 0.54 -12.89 33.14
CA TYR A 232 -0.21 -13.87 32.37
C TYR A 232 -0.76 -15.03 33.20
N GLY A 233 -0.22 -15.22 34.42
CA GLY A 233 -0.62 -16.35 35.27
C GLY A 233 -0.25 -17.70 34.66
N GLY A 234 -1.15 -18.66 34.68
CA GLY A 234 -0.96 -20.00 34.10
C GLY A 234 -1.26 -20.12 32.59
N ARG A 235 -1.36 -19.00 31.86
CA ARG A 235 -1.57 -19.00 30.40
C ARG A 235 -0.32 -19.38 29.64
N ASP A 236 -0.49 -20.00 28.48
CA ASP A 236 0.58 -20.16 27.51
C ASP A 236 0.92 -18.85 26.82
N VAL A 237 2.21 -18.48 26.81
CA VAL A 237 2.66 -17.19 26.25
C VAL A 237 3.82 -17.36 25.27
N GLY A 238 3.61 -16.91 24.04
CA GLY A 238 4.63 -16.83 23.01
C GLY A 238 4.96 -15.38 22.66
N VAL A 239 6.22 -15.13 22.31
CA VAL A 239 6.68 -13.84 21.77
C VAL A 239 7.37 -14.07 20.43
N VAL A 240 6.96 -13.37 19.38
CA VAL A 240 7.72 -13.26 18.13
C VAL A 240 8.43 -11.90 18.14
N SER A 241 9.70 -11.90 18.50
CA SER A 241 10.56 -10.72 18.55
C SER A 241 11.36 -10.62 17.26
N ALA A 242 10.96 -9.74 16.32
CA ALA A 242 11.78 -9.48 15.13
C ALA A 242 13.18 -9.01 15.55
N GLN A 243 14.22 -9.67 15.00
CA GLN A 243 15.60 -9.39 15.45
C GLN A 243 16.01 -7.93 15.24
N TYR A 244 15.44 -7.29 14.23
CA TYR A 244 15.72 -5.89 13.88
C TYR A 244 14.46 -5.03 14.03
N ASP A 245 13.66 -5.26 15.09
CA ASP A 245 12.48 -4.45 15.38
C ASP A 245 12.88 -3.00 15.64
N GLU A 246 12.19 -2.07 15.03
CA GLU A 246 12.47 -0.64 15.10
C GLU A 246 11.82 0.03 16.31
N PHE A 247 10.85 -0.62 16.95
CA PHE A 247 9.99 0.00 17.96
C PHE A 247 10.06 -0.68 19.32
N PHE A 248 10.24 -1.99 19.35
CA PHE A 248 10.09 -2.83 20.54
C PHE A 248 11.34 -3.64 20.83
N HIS A 249 11.35 -4.35 21.95
CA HIS A 249 12.41 -5.26 22.39
C HIS A 249 13.76 -4.58 22.66
N GLY A 250 13.76 -3.25 22.81
CA GLY A 250 14.92 -2.52 23.34
C GLY A 250 14.94 -2.54 24.86
N TYR A 251 16.10 -2.36 25.47
CA TYR A 251 16.26 -2.24 26.91
C TYR A 251 17.43 -1.30 27.26
N VAL A 252 17.48 -0.86 28.53
CA VAL A 252 18.61 -0.12 29.05
C VAL A 252 19.48 -1.11 29.85
N ASP A 253 20.76 -1.23 29.52
CA ASP A 253 21.69 -2.12 30.21
C ASP A 253 22.12 -1.55 31.57
N ASP A 254 22.83 -2.36 32.36
CA ASP A 254 23.30 -1.97 33.71
C ASP A 254 24.27 -0.77 33.69
N ASN A 255 24.80 -0.39 32.53
CA ASN A 255 25.64 0.80 32.33
C ASN A 255 24.84 2.04 31.88
N GLY A 256 23.53 1.95 31.82
CA GLY A 256 22.63 3.02 31.33
C GLY A 256 22.64 3.18 29.82
N VAL A 257 23.14 2.21 29.03
CA VAL A 257 23.18 2.25 27.58
C VAL A 257 21.91 1.62 27.00
N THR A 258 21.20 2.34 26.12
CA THR A 258 20.05 1.79 25.42
C THR A 258 20.51 0.78 24.38
N ARG A 259 20.06 -0.46 24.52
CA ARG A 259 20.25 -1.55 23.56
C ARG A 259 19.00 -1.72 22.72
N GLN A 260 19.17 -1.93 21.43
CA GLN A 260 18.08 -2.16 20.48
C GLN A 260 17.73 -3.65 20.37
N ALA A 261 16.65 -3.96 19.65
CA ALA A 261 16.13 -5.31 19.45
C ALA A 261 17.18 -6.41 19.11
N PRO A 262 18.25 -6.17 18.34
CA PRO A 262 19.27 -7.20 18.11
C PRO A 262 19.84 -7.83 19.38
N TYR A 263 19.86 -7.08 20.48
CA TYR A 263 20.42 -7.50 21.77
C TYR A 263 19.35 -7.97 22.78
N TYR A 264 18.09 -8.08 22.39
CA TYR A 264 16.96 -8.35 23.29
C TYR A 264 17.17 -9.52 24.26
N MET A 265 17.72 -10.65 23.78
CA MET A 265 17.93 -11.84 24.62
C MET A 265 18.99 -11.66 25.74
N GLU A 266 19.83 -10.62 25.65
CA GLU A 266 20.81 -10.26 26.68
C GLU A 266 20.16 -9.44 27.81
N GLY A 267 18.97 -8.89 27.56
CA GLY A 267 18.23 -8.03 28.48
C GLY A 267 17.49 -8.80 29.56
N LYS A 268 17.46 -8.22 30.77
CA LYS A 268 16.74 -8.79 31.93
C LYS A 268 15.25 -9.00 31.64
N ASN A 269 14.63 -8.15 30.82
CA ASN A 269 13.22 -8.27 30.41
C ASN A 269 12.94 -9.60 29.69
N ALA A 270 13.73 -9.94 28.68
CA ALA A 270 13.57 -11.20 27.96
C ALA A 270 13.81 -12.41 28.86
N GLN A 271 14.82 -12.32 29.71
CA GLN A 271 15.16 -13.40 30.65
C GLN A 271 14.09 -13.57 31.72
N SER A 272 13.62 -12.47 32.34
CA SER A 272 12.51 -12.53 33.30
C SER A 272 11.24 -13.13 32.69
N PHE A 273 10.89 -12.72 31.47
CA PHE A 273 9.76 -13.32 30.75
C PHE A 273 9.91 -14.84 30.62
N LEU A 274 11.07 -15.32 30.18
CA LEU A 274 11.32 -16.75 30.06
C LEU A 274 11.36 -17.45 31.43
N TYR A 275 11.65 -16.75 32.52
CA TYR A 275 11.61 -17.21 33.92
C TYR A 275 10.27 -16.89 34.60
N PHE A 276 9.18 -16.74 33.86
CA PHE A 276 7.82 -16.55 34.36
C PHE A 276 7.70 -15.38 35.38
N GLY A 277 8.36 -14.26 35.08
CA GLY A 277 8.32 -13.03 35.88
C GLY A 277 9.31 -13.01 37.07
N GLN A 278 10.19 -13.99 37.20
CA GLN A 278 11.26 -13.97 38.22
C GLN A 278 12.37 -12.99 37.83
N ASP A 279 13.05 -12.41 38.82
CA ASP A 279 14.29 -11.65 38.60
C ASP A 279 15.37 -12.60 38.04
N PRO A 280 15.89 -12.41 36.84
CA PRO A 280 16.84 -13.32 36.22
C PRO A 280 18.27 -13.14 36.73
N THR A 281 18.51 -12.22 37.68
CA THR A 281 19.85 -11.90 38.18
C THR A 281 20.50 -13.12 38.84
N GLY A 282 21.62 -13.56 38.26
CA GLY A 282 22.37 -14.75 38.75
C GLY A 282 21.84 -16.09 38.22
N LEU A 283 20.79 -16.10 37.40
CA LEU A 283 20.30 -17.31 36.75
C LEU A 283 21.04 -17.56 35.43
N GLU A 284 21.03 -18.81 34.94
CA GLU A 284 21.57 -19.17 33.62
C GLU A 284 20.69 -18.55 32.51
N ALA A 285 21.34 -18.01 31.47
CA ALA A 285 20.57 -17.40 30.36
C ALA A 285 19.77 -18.42 29.58
N ARG A 286 18.44 -18.23 29.51
CA ARG A 286 17.52 -19.02 28.68
C ARG A 286 17.60 -18.61 27.21
N GLN A 287 17.43 -19.59 26.34
CA GLN A 287 17.61 -19.43 24.90
C GLN A 287 16.28 -19.17 24.16
N ALA A 288 16.35 -18.39 23.09
CA ALA A 288 15.22 -18.28 22.14
C ALA A 288 14.94 -19.63 21.46
N HIS A 289 13.74 -19.78 20.91
CA HIS A 289 13.24 -20.98 20.23
C HIS A 289 13.17 -22.24 21.12
N THR A 290 13.17 -22.07 22.44
CA THR A 290 13.01 -23.15 23.40
C THR A 290 11.76 -22.91 24.23
N TYR A 291 10.91 -23.92 24.32
CA TYR A 291 9.75 -23.92 25.18
C TYR A 291 10.18 -24.19 26.63
N TYR A 292 9.86 -23.28 27.52
CA TYR A 292 10.04 -23.42 28.95
C TYR A 292 8.69 -23.60 29.61
N THR A 293 8.59 -24.52 30.55
CA THR A 293 7.36 -24.83 31.28
C THR A 293 7.53 -24.60 32.75
N GLU A 294 6.47 -24.14 33.42
CA GLU A 294 6.37 -23.98 34.86
C GLU A 294 4.93 -24.21 35.31
N THR A 295 4.74 -24.79 36.51
CA THR A 295 3.40 -24.95 37.08
C THR A 295 3.01 -23.70 37.84
N ILE A 296 2.00 -22.97 37.38
CA ILE A 296 1.49 -21.74 37.99
C ILE A 296 0.06 -22.00 38.44
N ASP A 297 -0.22 -21.83 39.74
CA ASP A 297 -1.55 -22.06 40.31
C ASP A 297 -2.16 -23.46 40.02
N GLY A 298 -1.29 -24.45 39.78
CA GLY A 298 -1.70 -25.83 39.46
C GLY A 298 -1.90 -26.12 37.98
N GLU A 299 -1.69 -25.16 37.10
CA GLU A 299 -1.72 -25.29 35.63
C GLU A 299 -0.30 -25.27 35.06
N GLU A 300 -0.03 -26.08 34.05
CA GLU A 300 1.24 -26.05 33.32
C GLU A 300 1.18 -24.90 32.30
N ALA A 301 2.06 -23.92 32.44
CA ALA A 301 2.20 -22.78 31.55
C ALA A 301 3.45 -22.91 30.68
N ILE A 302 3.39 -22.44 29.45
CA ILE A 302 4.48 -22.42 28.49
C ILE A 302 4.90 -20.98 28.19
N HIS A 303 6.21 -20.70 28.27
CA HIS A 303 6.80 -19.45 27.76
C HIS A 303 7.84 -19.73 26.67
N VAL A 304 7.81 -18.97 25.58
CA VAL A 304 8.74 -19.09 24.44
C VAL A 304 8.98 -17.73 23.77
N ILE A 305 10.22 -17.49 23.33
CA ILE A 305 10.58 -16.35 22.47
C ILE A 305 11.09 -16.88 21.13
N PHE A 306 10.47 -16.47 20.04
CA PHE A 306 10.94 -16.73 18.67
C PHE A 306 11.60 -15.48 18.10
N ARG A 307 12.72 -15.64 17.38
CA ARG A 307 13.51 -14.52 16.85
C ARG A 307 13.76 -14.65 15.34
N PRO A 308 12.82 -14.28 14.48
CA PRO A 308 13.06 -14.20 13.05
C PRO A 308 14.04 -13.04 12.73
N ALA A 309 15.03 -13.29 11.87
CA ALA A 309 15.97 -12.27 11.40
C ALA A 309 15.30 -11.35 10.37
N ILE A 310 14.43 -10.47 10.83
CA ILE A 310 13.58 -9.60 10.03
C ILE A 310 13.35 -8.28 10.77
N ILE A 311 12.86 -7.27 10.05
CA ILE A 311 12.42 -5.98 10.60
C ILE A 311 10.92 -6.01 10.96
N HIS A 312 10.48 -5.09 11.79
CA HIS A 312 9.12 -4.99 12.31
C HIS A 312 8.02 -5.11 11.24
N PRO A 313 8.00 -4.27 10.16
CA PRO A 313 6.88 -4.23 9.23
C PRO A 313 6.78 -5.45 8.33
N TRP A 314 7.84 -6.24 8.20
CA TRP A 314 7.82 -7.45 7.38
C TRP A 314 7.53 -8.71 8.19
N SER A 315 7.42 -8.61 9.52
CA SER A 315 7.22 -9.78 10.37
C SER A 315 5.86 -10.44 10.15
N HIS A 316 4.78 -9.66 9.99
CA HIS A 316 3.47 -10.21 9.68
C HIS A 316 3.34 -10.72 8.23
N PHE A 317 4.27 -10.38 7.35
CA PHE A 317 4.37 -10.85 5.97
C PHE A 317 5.52 -11.86 5.79
N SER A 318 5.73 -12.72 6.77
CA SER A 318 6.85 -13.64 6.85
C SER A 318 6.39 -15.07 7.07
N ALA A 319 6.77 -15.97 6.16
CA ALA A 319 6.50 -17.40 6.32
C ALA A 319 7.14 -17.97 7.59
N ARG A 320 8.29 -17.42 8.01
CA ARG A 320 8.97 -17.85 9.24
C ARG A 320 8.20 -17.41 10.47
N SER A 321 7.78 -16.15 10.53
CA SER A 321 6.95 -15.66 11.65
C SER A 321 5.61 -16.39 11.71
N ALA A 322 4.95 -16.61 10.57
CA ALA A 322 3.73 -17.41 10.49
C ALA A 322 3.95 -18.84 10.99
N SER A 323 5.10 -19.48 10.69
CA SER A 323 5.39 -20.82 11.21
C SER A 323 5.53 -20.85 12.73
N TYR A 324 6.07 -19.82 13.35
CA TYR A 324 6.18 -19.72 14.82
C TYR A 324 4.81 -19.51 15.48
N ILE A 325 3.93 -18.73 14.86
CA ILE A 325 2.55 -18.53 15.35
C ILE A 325 1.77 -19.85 15.31
N ILE A 326 1.88 -20.56 14.20
CA ILE A 326 1.26 -21.90 14.02
C ILE A 326 1.80 -22.90 15.07
N ASP A 327 3.13 -22.98 15.18
CA ASP A 327 3.82 -23.88 16.10
C ASP A 327 3.39 -23.62 17.56
N PHE A 328 3.32 -22.35 17.95
CA PHE A 328 2.88 -21.95 19.30
C PHE A 328 1.45 -22.42 19.59
N PHE A 329 0.46 -22.12 18.74
CA PHE A 329 -0.92 -22.52 19.00
C PHE A 329 -1.13 -24.03 18.87
N GLU A 330 -0.30 -24.73 18.09
CA GLU A 330 -0.30 -26.20 18.06
C GLU A 330 0.20 -26.78 19.40
N HIS A 331 1.20 -26.19 20.02
CA HIS A 331 1.66 -26.58 21.38
C HIS A 331 0.62 -26.25 22.45
N ALA A 332 0.01 -25.06 22.41
CA ALA A 332 -0.94 -24.62 23.42
C ALA A 332 -2.29 -25.39 23.37
N PHE A 333 -2.81 -25.67 22.18
CA PHE A 333 -4.19 -26.19 22.02
C PHE A 333 -4.27 -27.55 21.34
N GLY A 334 -3.22 -27.97 20.65
CA GLY A 334 -3.34 -29.02 19.65
C GLY A 334 -4.16 -28.55 18.44
N ALA A 335 -3.68 -28.79 17.22
CA ALA A 335 -4.43 -28.45 16.02
C ALA A 335 -5.51 -29.50 15.74
N PRO A 336 -6.82 -29.12 15.58
CA PRO A 336 -7.85 -30.09 15.18
C PRO A 336 -7.55 -30.79 13.84
N ASN A 337 -6.84 -30.11 12.93
CA ASN A 337 -6.32 -30.65 11.68
C ASN A 337 -4.81 -30.38 11.60
N PRO A 338 -3.94 -31.26 12.10
CA PRO A 338 -2.50 -31.05 12.15
C PRO A 338 -1.89 -30.94 10.75
N ILE A 339 -1.28 -29.80 10.47
CA ILE A 339 -0.53 -29.51 9.25
C ILE A 339 0.77 -28.84 9.66
N ALA A 340 1.90 -29.42 9.24
CA ALA A 340 3.22 -28.89 9.62
C ALA A 340 3.30 -27.35 9.49
N PRO A 341 3.89 -26.64 10.47
CA PRO A 341 3.92 -25.17 10.49
C PRO A 341 4.55 -24.53 9.25
N THR A 342 5.46 -25.25 8.59
CA THR A 342 6.11 -24.82 7.35
C THR A 342 5.29 -25.05 6.08
N ASN A 343 4.21 -25.84 6.15
CA ASN A 343 3.29 -26.06 5.03
C ASN A 343 2.26 -24.94 5.01
N GLN A 344 2.52 -23.90 4.24
CA GLN A 344 1.73 -22.67 4.19
C GLN A 344 1.23 -22.39 2.77
N VAL A 345 0.06 -21.76 2.65
CA VAL A 345 -0.60 -21.40 1.39
C VAL A 345 -0.99 -19.94 1.30
N TRP A 346 -0.94 -19.17 2.38
CA TRP A 346 -1.32 -17.76 2.39
C TRP A 346 -0.57 -16.93 1.34
N GLN A 347 0.68 -17.30 1.02
CA GLN A 347 1.47 -16.63 -0.02
C GLN A 347 0.79 -16.67 -1.40
N TRP A 348 -0.01 -17.70 -1.69
CA TRP A 348 -0.79 -17.76 -2.92
C TRP A 348 -1.89 -16.70 -2.95
N LYS A 349 -2.56 -16.44 -1.80
CA LYS A 349 -3.52 -15.35 -1.68
C LYS A 349 -2.86 -14.02 -2.04
N GLU A 350 -1.71 -13.69 -1.41
CA GLU A 350 -0.98 -12.46 -1.67
C GLU A 350 -0.47 -12.35 -3.13
N ALA A 351 0.06 -13.44 -3.67
CA ALA A 351 0.52 -13.47 -5.06
C ALA A 351 -0.62 -13.19 -6.04
N PHE A 352 -1.82 -13.75 -5.80
CA PHE A 352 -2.96 -13.51 -6.68
C PHE A 352 -3.62 -12.16 -6.43
N ASN A 353 -3.64 -11.63 -5.23
CA ASN A 353 -3.98 -10.22 -4.97
C ASN A 353 -3.08 -9.27 -5.79
N CYS A 354 -1.76 -9.55 -5.85
CA CYS A 354 -0.84 -8.79 -6.71
C CYS A 354 -1.18 -8.94 -8.21
N VAL A 355 -1.59 -10.15 -8.67
CA VAL A 355 -2.10 -10.34 -10.03
C VAL A 355 -3.35 -9.49 -10.28
N GLY A 356 -4.23 -9.38 -9.29
CA GLY A 356 -5.39 -8.49 -9.31
C GLY A 356 -5.01 -7.02 -9.48
N LEU A 357 -4.00 -6.54 -8.74
CA LEU A 357 -3.43 -5.19 -8.91
C LEU A 357 -2.92 -4.94 -10.34
N VAL A 358 -2.19 -5.90 -10.92
CA VAL A 358 -1.73 -5.81 -12.31
C VAL A 358 -2.93 -5.75 -13.26
N GLY A 359 -3.95 -6.59 -13.05
CA GLY A 359 -5.21 -6.58 -13.79
C GLY A 359 -5.90 -5.21 -13.72
N LEU A 360 -5.94 -4.60 -12.56
CA LEU A 360 -6.56 -3.28 -12.34
C LEU A 360 -5.79 -2.15 -13.06
N VAL A 361 -4.45 -2.16 -13.04
CA VAL A 361 -3.64 -1.19 -13.81
C VAL A 361 -3.89 -1.34 -15.31
N LEU A 362 -3.97 -2.57 -15.81
CA LEU A 362 -4.32 -2.84 -17.20
C LEU A 362 -5.75 -2.36 -17.54
N PHE A 363 -6.70 -2.57 -16.63
CA PHE A 363 -8.07 -2.06 -16.76
C PHE A 363 -8.08 -0.53 -16.85
N ILE A 364 -7.47 0.19 -15.91
CA ILE A 364 -7.39 1.66 -15.88
C ILE A 364 -6.85 2.19 -17.21
N CYS A 365 -5.73 1.66 -17.68
CA CYS A 365 -5.08 2.11 -18.91
C CYS A 365 -5.92 1.81 -20.16
N SER A 366 -6.48 0.61 -20.24
CA SER A 366 -7.22 0.16 -21.43
C SER A 366 -8.64 0.75 -21.48
N PHE A 367 -9.35 0.81 -20.35
CA PHE A 367 -10.64 1.44 -20.23
C PHE A 367 -10.55 2.94 -20.59
N GLY A 368 -9.61 3.67 -19.97
CA GLY A 368 -9.36 5.08 -20.28
C GLY A 368 -9.00 5.31 -21.75
N THR A 369 -8.19 4.41 -22.34
CA THR A 369 -7.89 4.43 -23.78
C THR A 369 -9.16 4.22 -24.63
N LEU A 370 -10.06 3.31 -24.26
CA LEU A 370 -11.27 3.04 -25.02
C LEU A 370 -12.29 4.18 -24.91
N MET A 371 -12.39 4.82 -23.75
CA MET A 371 -13.31 5.93 -23.53
C MET A 371 -13.07 7.10 -24.48
N VAL A 372 -11.83 7.40 -24.87
CA VAL A 372 -11.54 8.47 -25.84
C VAL A 372 -11.88 8.11 -27.29
N PHE A 373 -12.39 6.90 -27.55
CA PHE A 373 -13.00 6.54 -28.85
C PHE A 373 -14.52 6.63 -28.81
N THR A 374 -15.14 7.01 -27.70
CA THR A 374 -16.58 7.30 -27.63
C THR A 374 -16.87 8.71 -28.12
N PRO A 375 -18.10 8.99 -28.63
CA PRO A 375 -18.46 10.32 -29.13
C PRO A 375 -18.24 11.45 -28.10
N THR A 376 -18.55 11.20 -26.84
CA THR A 376 -18.43 12.20 -25.75
C THR A 376 -16.99 12.67 -25.53
N PHE A 377 -16.03 11.74 -25.60
CA PHE A 377 -14.63 12.01 -25.28
C PHE A 377 -13.69 12.03 -26.49
N GLU A 378 -14.23 11.89 -27.71
CA GLU A 378 -13.41 11.88 -28.93
C GLU A 378 -12.57 13.16 -29.09
N CYS A 379 -13.06 14.30 -28.60
CA CYS A 379 -12.34 15.57 -28.65
C CYS A 379 -11.07 15.58 -27.77
N LEU A 380 -10.92 14.62 -26.83
CA LEU A 380 -9.74 14.41 -25.99
C LEU A 380 -8.71 13.50 -26.66
N ARG A 381 -9.09 12.77 -27.72
CA ARG A 381 -8.20 11.84 -28.41
C ARG A 381 -7.16 12.62 -29.26
N ALA A 382 -5.90 12.19 -29.17
CA ALA A 382 -4.85 12.67 -30.06
C ALA A 382 -5.12 12.27 -31.51
N LYS A 383 -4.65 13.11 -32.47
CA LYS A 383 -4.76 12.79 -33.90
C LYS A 383 -3.91 11.59 -34.32
N GLU A 384 -2.85 11.29 -33.56
CA GLU A 384 -1.94 10.16 -33.74
C GLU A 384 -1.31 9.80 -32.38
N VAL A 385 -0.72 8.60 -32.29
CA VAL A 385 0.01 8.18 -31.10
C VAL A 385 1.19 9.10 -30.84
N VAL A 386 1.22 9.73 -29.68
CA VAL A 386 2.27 10.70 -29.32
C VAL A 386 3.63 10.00 -29.26
N GLN A 387 4.60 10.57 -29.93
CA GLN A 387 5.98 10.10 -29.95
C GLN A 387 6.86 10.92 -29.01
N PRO A 388 7.97 10.33 -28.50
CA PRO A 388 8.94 11.08 -27.72
C PRO A 388 9.56 12.22 -28.53
N ALA A 389 9.79 13.36 -27.88
CA ALA A 389 10.46 14.49 -28.50
C ALA A 389 11.93 14.18 -28.77
N LYS A 390 12.45 14.65 -29.91
CA LYS A 390 13.87 14.54 -30.25
C LYS A 390 14.66 15.57 -29.45
N VAL A 391 15.64 15.11 -28.67
CA VAL A 391 16.58 15.95 -27.91
C VAL A 391 18.00 15.67 -28.38
N THR A 392 18.48 16.53 -29.29
CA THR A 392 19.82 16.37 -29.92
C THR A 392 20.90 17.15 -29.20
N ASP A 393 20.58 18.30 -28.63
CA ASP A 393 21.53 19.20 -28.00
C ASP A 393 21.91 18.79 -26.57
N ARG A 394 23.16 19.12 -26.16
CA ARG A 394 23.70 18.80 -24.83
C ARG A 394 22.91 19.47 -23.70
N LYS A 395 22.42 20.68 -23.93
CA LYS A 395 21.66 21.44 -22.91
C LYS A 395 20.32 20.79 -22.61
N GLY A 396 19.58 20.34 -23.64
CA GLY A 396 18.31 19.62 -23.45
C GLY A 396 18.48 18.32 -22.69
N LYS A 397 19.55 17.55 -23.00
CA LYS A 397 19.90 16.34 -22.22
C LYS A 397 20.25 16.67 -20.77
N LEU A 398 21.00 17.74 -20.53
CA LEU A 398 21.34 18.18 -19.17
C LEU A 398 20.08 18.58 -18.39
N TRP A 399 19.17 19.35 -18.98
CA TRP A 399 17.92 19.74 -18.34
C TRP A 399 17.04 18.55 -17.99
N PHE A 400 16.98 17.53 -18.84
CA PHE A 400 16.26 16.28 -18.54
C PHE A 400 16.78 15.66 -17.23
N TRP A 401 18.09 15.43 -17.12
CA TRP A 401 18.65 14.81 -15.92
C TRP A 401 18.58 15.71 -14.68
N LEU A 402 18.82 17.01 -14.84
CA LEU A 402 18.73 17.98 -13.74
C LEU A 402 17.30 18.06 -13.16
N SER A 403 16.28 18.06 -14.01
CA SER A 403 14.89 18.12 -13.53
C SER A 403 14.51 16.88 -12.74
N LEU A 404 14.93 15.70 -13.19
CA LEU A 404 14.69 14.45 -12.47
C LEU A 404 15.48 14.38 -11.16
N ALA A 405 16.77 14.71 -11.18
CA ALA A 405 17.62 14.70 -9.99
C ALA A 405 17.15 15.73 -8.94
N ALA A 406 16.78 16.94 -9.36
CA ALA A 406 16.28 17.97 -8.46
C ALA A 406 14.96 17.56 -7.80
N GLY A 407 14.03 16.93 -8.56
CA GLY A 407 12.79 16.40 -8.03
C GLY A 407 13.03 15.29 -7.01
N ALA A 408 13.91 14.35 -7.34
CA ALA A 408 14.29 13.27 -6.44
C ALA A 408 14.96 13.79 -5.15
N LEU A 409 15.88 14.75 -5.26
CA LEU A 409 16.54 15.36 -4.11
C LEU A 409 15.53 16.10 -3.21
N PHE A 410 14.68 16.94 -3.81
CA PHE A 410 13.65 17.67 -3.04
C PHE A 410 12.73 16.70 -2.30
N GLY A 411 12.20 15.69 -3.00
CA GLY A 411 11.32 14.68 -2.40
C GLY A 411 11.99 13.95 -1.23
N SER A 412 13.28 13.62 -1.36
CA SER A 412 14.04 12.94 -0.30
C SER A 412 14.27 13.83 0.94
N VAL A 413 14.75 15.06 0.75
CA VAL A 413 15.11 15.92 1.90
C VAL A 413 13.89 16.54 2.58
N SER A 414 12.77 16.71 1.88
CA SER A 414 11.57 17.32 2.44
C SER A 414 10.64 16.32 3.15
N TYR A 415 10.81 15.02 2.91
CA TYR A 415 9.86 13.98 3.35
C TYR A 415 9.63 13.99 4.86
N LEU A 416 10.66 13.70 5.64
CA LEU A 416 10.54 13.57 7.10
C LEU A 416 10.03 14.85 7.75
N THR A 417 10.43 16.02 7.24
CA THR A 417 9.98 17.33 7.75
C THR A 417 8.50 17.56 7.48
N LEU A 418 8.05 17.41 6.23
CA LEU A 418 6.66 17.71 5.84
C LEU A 418 5.68 16.70 6.43
N VAL A 419 6.05 15.42 6.49
CA VAL A 419 5.24 14.40 7.14
C VAL A 419 5.12 14.67 8.64
N SER A 420 6.23 15.00 9.32
CA SER A 420 6.20 15.37 10.75
C SER A 420 5.33 16.60 11.03
N TRP A 421 5.28 17.56 10.12
CA TRP A 421 4.39 18.72 10.28
C TRP A 421 2.92 18.31 10.20
N GLY A 422 2.55 17.48 9.24
CA GLY A 422 1.19 16.97 9.08
C GLY A 422 0.72 16.16 10.29
N ASN A 423 1.59 15.32 10.82
CA ASN A 423 1.29 14.50 12.01
C ASN A 423 1.13 15.29 13.32
N LYS A 424 1.58 16.55 13.36
CA LYS A 424 1.38 17.46 14.50
C LYS A 424 0.10 18.28 14.40
N MET A 425 -0.62 18.18 13.30
CA MET A 425 -1.88 18.90 13.10
C MET A 425 -3.02 18.17 13.80
N SER A 426 -3.94 18.93 14.41
CA SER A 426 -5.18 18.38 14.97
C SER A 426 -6.17 18.13 13.83
N VAL A 427 -6.12 16.93 13.27
CA VAL A 427 -6.95 16.48 12.14
C VAL A 427 -7.24 14.97 12.29
N SER A 428 -8.37 14.52 11.77
CA SER A 428 -8.84 13.14 11.96
C SER A 428 -7.92 12.06 11.36
N GLN A 429 -7.17 12.36 10.30
CA GLN A 429 -6.23 11.43 9.66
C GLN A 429 -4.88 12.11 9.51
N THR A 430 -4.06 12.04 10.55
CA THR A 430 -2.75 12.72 10.60
C THR A 430 -1.77 12.20 9.56
N GLU A 431 -1.83 10.91 9.24
CA GLU A 431 -0.99 10.26 8.21
C GLU A 431 -1.36 10.76 6.81
N ALA A 432 -2.66 10.81 6.51
CA ALA A 432 -3.15 11.35 5.24
C ALA A 432 -2.77 12.83 5.08
N MET A 433 -2.81 13.60 6.17
CA MET A 433 -2.33 14.99 6.19
C MET A 433 -0.82 15.07 5.94
N GLY A 434 -0.03 14.27 6.65
CA GLY A 434 1.43 14.24 6.50
C GLY A 434 1.90 13.89 5.09
N LEU A 435 1.39 12.79 4.55
CA LEU A 435 1.66 12.37 3.17
C LEU A 435 1.13 13.38 2.14
N GLY A 436 -0.05 13.95 2.40
CA GLY A 436 -0.67 14.98 1.59
C GLY A 436 0.16 16.25 1.51
N LEU A 437 0.73 16.74 2.64
CA LEU A 437 1.62 17.90 2.67
C LEU A 437 2.90 17.64 1.88
N TRP A 438 3.51 16.48 2.04
CA TRP A 438 4.67 16.10 1.23
C TRP A 438 4.34 16.02 -0.25
N SER A 439 3.22 15.40 -0.60
CA SER A 439 2.69 15.34 -1.97
C SER A 439 2.51 16.76 -2.55
N THR A 440 1.83 17.66 -1.81
CA THR A 440 1.64 19.05 -2.21
C THR A 440 2.97 19.78 -2.41
N GLY A 441 3.91 19.64 -1.47
CA GLY A 441 5.25 20.24 -1.56
C GLY A 441 6.02 19.77 -2.81
N CYS A 442 6.03 18.47 -3.08
CA CYS A 442 6.63 17.89 -4.29
C CYS A 442 5.94 18.39 -5.57
N GLY A 443 4.61 18.53 -5.54
CA GLY A 443 3.84 19.07 -6.66
C GLY A 443 4.18 20.54 -6.96
N LEU A 444 4.27 21.38 -5.93
CA LEU A 444 4.67 22.80 -6.07
C LEU A 444 6.11 22.90 -6.58
N PHE A 445 7.02 22.09 -6.07
CA PHE A 445 8.40 22.04 -6.56
C PHE A 445 8.46 21.59 -8.02
N ALA A 446 7.67 20.62 -8.44
CA ALA A 446 7.60 20.18 -9.83
C ALA A 446 7.08 21.30 -10.75
N ILE A 447 6.05 22.05 -10.32
CA ILE A 447 5.55 23.22 -11.06
C ILE A 447 6.65 24.27 -11.19
N LEU A 448 7.33 24.62 -10.11
CA LEU A 448 8.44 25.59 -10.14
C LEU A 448 9.55 25.12 -11.09
N SER A 449 9.95 23.85 -11.01
CA SER A 449 10.98 23.27 -11.88
C SER A 449 10.58 23.32 -13.36
N MET A 450 9.31 23.05 -13.68
CA MET A 450 8.79 23.17 -15.05
C MET A 450 8.79 24.63 -15.54
N VAL A 451 8.44 25.59 -14.68
CA VAL A 451 8.48 27.02 -15.03
C VAL A 451 9.92 27.46 -15.31
N VAL A 452 10.86 27.10 -14.43
CA VAL A 452 12.29 27.41 -14.61
C VAL A 452 12.82 26.77 -15.91
N PHE A 453 12.54 25.49 -16.14
CA PHE A 453 12.92 24.80 -17.38
C PHE A 453 12.36 25.52 -18.62
N TYR A 454 11.07 25.85 -18.59
CA TYR A 454 10.41 26.52 -19.72
C TYR A 454 11.02 27.88 -20.03
N GLN A 455 11.28 28.73 -19.01
CA GLN A 455 11.84 30.06 -19.19
C GLN A 455 13.32 30.01 -19.63
N CYS A 456 14.13 29.13 -19.02
CA CYS A 456 15.55 29.07 -19.27
C CYS A 456 15.91 28.34 -20.58
N TYR A 457 15.13 27.32 -20.93
CA TYR A 457 15.43 26.44 -22.07
C TYR A 457 14.25 26.30 -23.06
N GLY A 458 13.07 25.85 -22.60
CA GLY A 458 11.96 25.42 -23.47
C GLY A 458 11.48 26.49 -24.44
N LYS A 459 11.23 27.70 -23.94
CA LYS A 459 10.77 28.84 -24.74
C LYS A 459 11.74 29.20 -25.86
N LYS A 460 13.06 29.17 -25.58
CA LYS A 460 14.12 29.47 -26.56
C LYS A 460 14.27 28.38 -27.63
N HIS A 461 13.81 27.15 -27.35
CA HIS A 461 13.90 26.01 -28.26
C HIS A 461 12.54 25.65 -28.88
N GLY A 462 11.59 26.60 -28.88
CA GLY A 462 10.31 26.46 -29.60
C GLY A 462 9.32 25.52 -28.93
N MET A 463 9.42 25.29 -27.62
CA MET A 463 8.47 24.45 -26.87
C MET A 463 7.10 25.16 -26.80
N ASP A 464 6.10 24.57 -27.42
CA ASP A 464 4.71 25.07 -27.39
C ASP A 464 3.87 24.29 -26.36
N LEU A 465 3.46 24.98 -25.29
CA LEU A 465 2.66 24.41 -24.21
C LEU A 465 1.25 23.99 -24.64
N ALA A 466 0.70 24.62 -25.68
CA ALA A 466 -0.60 24.22 -26.23
C ALA A 466 -0.46 22.94 -27.09
N GLU A 467 0.61 22.87 -27.87
CA GLU A 467 0.91 21.68 -28.65
C GLU A 467 1.19 20.45 -27.77
N LEU A 468 1.83 20.63 -26.61
CA LEU A 468 2.08 19.58 -25.63
C LEU A 468 0.85 19.21 -24.78
N GLY A 469 -0.24 19.95 -24.88
CA GLY A 469 -1.46 19.72 -24.11
C GLY A 469 -1.46 20.32 -22.71
N VAL A 470 -0.45 21.15 -22.34
CA VAL A 470 -0.43 21.87 -21.06
C VAL A 470 -1.47 22.98 -21.06
N LYS A 471 -1.57 23.75 -22.17
CA LYS A 471 -2.63 24.73 -22.36
C LYS A 471 -3.75 24.13 -23.19
N MET A 472 -4.98 24.14 -22.68
CA MET A 472 -6.15 23.66 -23.41
C MET A 472 -7.40 24.49 -23.05
N PRO A 473 -8.44 24.47 -23.93
CA PRO A 473 -9.72 25.12 -23.64
C PRO A 473 -10.39 24.55 -22.38
N ALA A 474 -11.06 25.40 -21.59
CA ALA A 474 -11.73 25.00 -20.34
C ALA A 474 -12.70 23.81 -20.53
N LYS A 475 -13.46 23.77 -21.64
CA LYS A 475 -14.33 22.63 -21.95
C LYS A 475 -13.57 21.31 -22.05
N LYS A 476 -12.38 21.30 -22.67
CA LYS A 476 -11.56 20.08 -22.75
C LYS A 476 -10.99 19.71 -21.39
N LEU A 477 -10.59 20.68 -20.58
CA LEU A 477 -10.13 20.46 -19.22
C LEU A 477 -11.24 19.84 -18.37
N GLY A 478 -12.46 20.38 -18.41
CA GLY A 478 -13.62 19.82 -17.69
C GLY A 478 -13.93 18.39 -18.11
N LEU A 479 -13.92 18.09 -19.44
CA LEU A 479 -14.09 16.71 -19.92
C LEU A 479 -12.94 15.79 -19.51
N SER A 480 -11.72 16.31 -19.36
CA SER A 480 -10.57 15.53 -18.89
C SER A 480 -10.73 15.13 -17.43
N VAL A 481 -11.19 16.06 -16.58
CA VAL A 481 -11.51 15.79 -15.18
C VAL A 481 -12.65 14.77 -15.08
N LEU A 482 -13.74 14.98 -15.81
CA LEU A 482 -14.87 14.04 -15.84
C LEU A 482 -14.44 12.63 -16.26
N LEU A 483 -13.61 12.51 -17.30
CA LEU A 483 -13.10 11.22 -17.74
C LEU A 483 -12.20 10.59 -16.67
N GLY A 484 -11.34 11.39 -16.03
CA GLY A 484 -10.50 10.91 -14.93
C GLY A 484 -11.31 10.36 -13.76
N VAL A 485 -12.37 11.06 -13.36
CA VAL A 485 -13.32 10.60 -12.33
C VAL A 485 -14.00 9.29 -12.75
N ILE A 486 -14.51 9.20 -13.99
CA ILE A 486 -15.18 7.99 -14.50
C ILE A 486 -14.20 6.79 -14.46
N ILE A 487 -12.95 6.97 -14.87
CA ILE A 487 -11.95 5.88 -14.85
C ILE A 487 -11.70 5.42 -13.40
N ALA A 488 -11.51 6.34 -12.47
CA ALA A 488 -11.27 6.01 -11.06
C ALA A 488 -12.49 5.31 -10.43
N VAL A 489 -13.71 5.80 -10.67
CA VAL A 489 -14.94 5.16 -10.19
C VAL A 489 -15.08 3.76 -10.74
N MET A 490 -14.86 3.55 -12.06
CA MET A 490 -14.96 2.22 -12.65
C MET A 490 -13.87 1.26 -12.16
N ALA A 491 -12.68 1.75 -11.81
CA ALA A 491 -11.66 0.97 -11.15
C ALA A 491 -12.13 0.48 -9.77
N TYR A 492 -12.74 1.36 -8.97
CA TYR A 492 -13.31 0.98 -7.68
C TYR A 492 -14.55 0.08 -7.80
N VAL A 493 -15.36 0.21 -8.86
CA VAL A 493 -16.43 -0.77 -9.14
C VAL A 493 -15.85 -2.19 -9.29
N CYS A 494 -14.67 -2.34 -9.91
CA CYS A 494 -14.01 -3.64 -9.98
C CYS A 494 -13.55 -4.12 -8.58
N VAL A 495 -13.02 -3.22 -7.73
CA VAL A 495 -12.61 -3.53 -6.35
C VAL A 495 -13.82 -3.96 -5.52
N PHE A 496 -14.90 -3.18 -5.49
CA PHE A 496 -16.13 -3.52 -4.78
C PHE A 496 -16.77 -4.82 -5.27
N THR A 497 -16.66 -5.12 -6.58
CA THR A 497 -17.16 -6.39 -7.13
C THR A 497 -16.34 -7.58 -6.64
N ALA A 498 -15.02 -7.43 -6.57
CA ALA A 498 -14.12 -8.47 -6.08
C ALA A 498 -14.35 -8.73 -4.58
N ASP A 499 -14.52 -7.68 -3.79
CA ASP A 499 -14.82 -7.76 -2.37
C ASP A 499 -16.18 -8.43 -2.10
N TYR A 500 -17.25 -7.93 -2.70
CA TYR A 500 -18.62 -8.41 -2.47
C TYR A 500 -18.82 -9.91 -2.77
N PHE A 501 -18.21 -10.41 -3.86
CA PHE A 501 -18.43 -11.81 -4.27
C PHE A 501 -17.37 -12.78 -3.76
N PHE A 502 -16.16 -12.28 -3.42
CA PHE A 502 -15.01 -13.14 -3.16
C PHE A 502 -14.26 -12.78 -1.87
N TYR A 503 -14.66 -11.73 -1.15
CA TYR A 503 -13.89 -11.15 -0.04
C TYR A 503 -12.42 -10.93 -0.45
N ALA A 504 -12.21 -10.39 -1.65
CA ALA A 504 -10.90 -10.18 -2.23
C ALA A 504 -10.67 -8.70 -2.49
N ASP A 505 -9.57 -8.21 -2.02
CA ASP A 505 -9.04 -6.90 -2.37
C ASP A 505 -7.83 -7.04 -3.31
N PHE A 506 -7.40 -5.93 -3.89
CA PHE A 506 -6.20 -5.95 -4.72
C PHE A 506 -5.05 -5.35 -3.94
N ARG A 507 -4.20 -6.24 -3.41
CA ARG A 507 -3.09 -5.86 -2.53
C ARG A 507 -1.78 -6.56 -2.86
N ILE A 508 -0.72 -5.98 -2.35
CA ILE A 508 0.54 -6.65 -2.08
C ILE A 508 1.08 -6.04 -0.78
N TRP A 509 1.23 -6.86 0.23
CA TRP A 509 1.62 -6.45 1.57
C TRP A 509 0.71 -5.31 2.09
N THR A 510 1.25 -4.12 2.45
CA THR A 510 0.47 -2.98 2.95
C THR A 510 -0.14 -2.10 1.85
N LEU A 511 0.21 -2.29 0.59
CA LEU A 511 -0.39 -1.58 -0.53
C LEU A 511 -1.69 -2.29 -0.93
N ALA A 512 -2.84 -1.72 -0.59
CA ALA A 512 -4.15 -2.29 -0.86
C ALA A 512 -5.12 -1.30 -1.49
N LEU A 513 -5.77 -1.72 -2.58
CA LEU A 513 -7.00 -1.09 -3.06
C LEU A 513 -8.14 -1.98 -2.58
N LYS A 514 -8.77 -1.57 -1.48
CA LYS A 514 -9.85 -2.30 -0.81
C LYS A 514 -11.19 -1.57 -0.95
N ALA A 515 -12.28 -2.30 -0.77
CA ALA A 515 -13.59 -1.71 -0.56
C ALA A 515 -13.62 -0.91 0.75
N PHE A 516 -14.59 -0.03 0.91
CA PHE A 516 -14.76 0.81 2.09
C PHE A 516 -16.24 1.18 2.27
N GLU A 517 -16.63 1.48 3.47
CA GLU A 517 -17.98 1.92 3.77
C GLU A 517 -18.21 3.42 3.45
N ALA A 518 -19.49 3.78 3.21
CA ALA A 518 -19.86 5.15 2.81
C ALA A 518 -19.37 6.25 3.78
N PRO A 519 -19.34 6.08 5.11
CA PRO A 519 -18.81 7.07 6.04
C PRO A 519 -17.36 7.50 5.76
N MET A 520 -16.52 6.63 5.15
CA MET A 520 -15.15 6.95 4.77
C MET A 520 -15.06 8.10 3.76
N LEU A 521 -16.10 8.34 2.96
CA LEU A 521 -16.12 9.43 1.98
C LEU A 521 -16.05 10.83 2.61
N LYS A 522 -16.37 10.99 3.90
CA LYS A 522 -16.19 12.28 4.61
C LYS A 522 -14.73 12.74 4.64
N TYR A 523 -13.78 11.81 4.51
CA TYR A 523 -12.34 12.10 4.48
C TYR A 523 -11.80 12.37 3.07
N LEU A 524 -12.60 12.22 2.03
CA LEU A 524 -12.20 12.49 0.64
C LEU A 524 -11.57 13.89 0.41
N PRO A 525 -11.92 14.95 1.18
CA PRO A 525 -11.23 16.25 1.06
C PRO A 525 -9.71 16.20 1.26
N TYR A 526 -9.14 15.24 1.99
CA TYR A 526 -7.68 15.02 2.03
C TYR A 526 -7.10 14.78 0.62
N GLY A 527 -7.91 14.28 -0.31
CA GLY A 527 -7.55 14.10 -1.71
C GLY A 527 -7.08 15.38 -2.42
N LEU A 528 -7.52 16.55 -1.96
CA LEU A 528 -7.08 17.84 -2.52
C LEU A 528 -5.57 18.07 -2.37
N LEU A 529 -4.96 17.51 -1.33
CA LEU A 529 -3.52 17.57 -1.08
C LEU A 529 -2.71 16.77 -2.12
N PHE A 530 -3.30 15.71 -2.68
CA PHE A 530 -2.64 14.85 -3.66
C PHE A 530 -2.78 15.36 -5.09
N ILE A 531 -3.84 16.11 -5.41
CA ILE A 531 -4.11 16.62 -6.78
C ILE A 531 -2.92 17.40 -7.33
N THR A 532 -2.32 18.28 -6.52
CA THR A 532 -1.20 19.14 -6.94
C THR A 532 -0.03 18.31 -7.46
N PHE A 533 0.38 17.26 -6.73
CA PHE A 533 1.48 16.39 -7.14
C PHE A 533 1.14 15.55 -8.36
N TYR A 534 0.01 14.82 -8.35
CA TYR A 534 -0.28 13.86 -9.41
C TYR A 534 -0.57 14.54 -10.74
N VAL A 535 -1.18 15.72 -10.72
CA VAL A 535 -1.36 16.54 -11.94
C VAL A 535 -0.03 17.14 -12.39
N ALA A 536 0.76 17.74 -11.51
CA ALA A 536 2.08 18.30 -11.86
C ALA A 536 3.04 17.21 -12.34
N SER A 537 3.09 16.05 -11.67
CA SER A 537 3.90 14.89 -12.06
C SER A 537 3.50 14.38 -13.45
N SER A 538 2.19 14.30 -13.74
CA SER A 538 1.72 13.89 -15.07
C SER A 538 2.14 14.88 -16.15
N VAL A 539 2.06 16.20 -15.89
CA VAL A 539 2.56 17.24 -16.81
C VAL A 539 4.07 17.12 -16.98
N ALA A 540 4.84 17.02 -15.91
CA ALA A 540 6.30 16.88 -15.96
C ALA A 540 6.73 15.64 -16.76
N THR A 541 6.15 14.48 -16.44
CA THR A 541 6.44 13.21 -17.09
C THR A 541 6.18 13.25 -18.59
N ASN A 542 5.07 13.85 -19.02
CA ASN A 542 4.56 13.74 -20.39
C ASN A 542 4.92 14.94 -21.26
N CYS A 543 4.97 16.15 -20.72
CA CYS A 543 5.17 17.35 -21.50
C CYS A 543 6.63 17.86 -21.44
N PHE A 544 7.37 17.51 -20.40
CA PHE A 544 8.76 17.97 -20.21
C PHE A 544 9.80 16.85 -20.31
N ASN A 545 9.46 15.63 -19.87
CA ASN A 545 10.39 14.50 -19.81
C ASN A 545 10.11 13.36 -20.81
N TYR A 546 9.14 13.52 -21.71
CA TYR A 546 8.86 12.53 -22.76
C TYR A 546 9.71 12.81 -24.01
N ASN A 547 10.90 12.23 -24.04
CA ASN A 547 11.88 12.44 -25.11
C ASN A 547 12.63 11.13 -25.46
N GLU A 548 13.55 11.19 -26.45
CA GLU A 548 14.30 10.03 -26.96
C GLU A 548 15.43 9.58 -26.02
N ILE A 549 15.64 10.21 -24.87
CA ILE A 549 16.65 9.77 -23.89
C ILE A 549 16.24 8.39 -23.37
N GLY A 550 17.16 7.44 -23.45
CA GLY A 550 16.90 6.01 -23.23
C GLY A 550 16.59 5.24 -24.53
N GLY A 551 16.52 5.91 -25.68
CA GLY A 551 16.32 5.32 -27.02
C GLY A 551 14.86 4.96 -27.28
N LYS A 552 14.33 3.92 -26.66
CA LYS A 552 12.92 3.50 -26.84
C LYS A 552 12.00 4.21 -25.86
N SER A 553 10.79 4.54 -26.29
CA SER A 553 9.76 5.23 -25.47
C SER A 553 9.49 4.54 -24.12
N TRP A 554 9.49 3.22 -24.06
CA TRP A 554 9.29 2.49 -22.82
C TRP A 554 10.49 2.62 -21.88
N VAL A 555 11.73 2.67 -22.40
CA VAL A 555 12.95 2.88 -21.59
C VAL A 555 12.93 4.27 -20.96
N ASN A 556 12.57 5.31 -21.73
CA ASN A 556 12.36 6.65 -21.16
C ASN A 556 11.31 6.64 -20.04
N THR A 557 10.21 5.89 -20.21
CA THR A 557 9.16 5.77 -19.18
C THR A 557 9.71 5.15 -17.90
N ILE A 558 10.49 4.05 -18.01
CA ILE A 558 11.11 3.39 -16.86
C ILE A 558 12.11 4.32 -16.16
N ILE A 559 12.96 5.03 -16.92
CA ILE A 559 13.90 6.01 -16.34
C ILE A 559 13.15 7.05 -15.51
N VAL A 560 12.10 7.66 -16.05
CA VAL A 560 11.32 8.67 -15.35
C VAL A 560 10.61 8.06 -14.13
N ALA A 561 10.03 6.87 -14.26
CA ALA A 561 9.38 6.16 -13.16
C ALA A 561 10.37 5.86 -12.01
N LEU A 562 11.55 5.34 -12.33
CA LEU A 562 12.58 5.06 -11.32
C LEU A 562 13.05 6.33 -10.60
N PHE A 563 13.27 7.43 -11.31
CA PHE A 563 13.64 8.70 -10.66
C PHE A 563 12.53 9.23 -9.74
N THR A 564 11.27 9.00 -10.08
CA THR A 564 10.14 9.39 -9.23
C THR A 564 10.10 8.56 -7.94
N THR A 565 10.62 7.32 -7.95
CA THR A 565 10.65 6.44 -6.77
C THR A 565 11.88 6.65 -5.86
N ILE A 566 12.91 7.36 -6.31
CA ILE A 566 14.15 7.56 -5.51
C ILE A 566 13.87 8.06 -4.09
N PRO A 567 13.00 9.05 -3.83
CA PRO A 567 12.72 9.49 -2.47
C PRO A 567 12.23 8.37 -1.56
N ALA A 568 11.34 7.53 -2.07
CA ALA A 568 10.79 6.41 -1.33
C ALA A 568 11.76 5.23 -1.15
N LEU A 569 12.85 5.18 -1.91
CA LEU A 569 13.88 4.14 -1.81
C LEU A 569 15.06 4.57 -0.92
N ILE A 570 15.57 5.79 -1.13
CA ILE A 570 16.83 6.21 -0.51
C ILE A 570 16.73 6.37 1.01
N ILE A 571 15.58 6.83 1.50
CA ILE A 571 15.37 7.05 2.94
C ILE A 571 15.34 5.71 3.69
N PRO A 572 14.52 4.70 3.32
CA PRO A 572 14.60 3.39 3.93
C PRO A 572 16.00 2.75 3.79
N TRP A 573 16.66 2.88 2.64
CA TRP A 573 18.00 2.33 2.47
C TRP A 573 19.01 2.91 3.44
N ILE A 574 19.03 4.23 3.64
CA ILE A 574 19.92 4.87 4.62
C ILE A 574 19.60 4.34 6.02
N GLN A 575 18.32 4.29 6.41
CA GLN A 575 17.89 3.79 7.71
C GLN A 575 18.37 2.37 7.96
N TYR A 576 18.09 1.44 7.02
CA TYR A 576 18.35 0.02 7.27
C TYR A 576 19.82 -0.37 7.05
N ILE A 577 20.53 0.25 6.12
CA ILE A 577 21.99 0.05 6.01
C ILE A 577 22.67 0.49 7.31
N HIS A 578 22.27 1.64 7.87
CA HIS A 578 22.80 2.10 9.15
C HIS A 578 22.43 1.11 10.27
N TYR A 579 21.16 0.72 10.36
CA TYR A 579 20.67 -0.16 11.42
C TYR A 579 21.38 -1.53 11.40
N TYR A 580 21.47 -2.18 10.24
CA TYR A 580 22.15 -3.48 10.13
C TYR A 580 23.66 -3.40 10.39
N SER A 581 24.29 -2.26 10.11
CA SER A 581 25.74 -2.11 10.31
C SER A 581 26.15 -1.70 11.72
N THR A 582 25.27 -1.01 12.46
CA THR A 582 25.61 -0.44 13.78
C THR A 582 24.77 -1.00 14.94
N GLY A 583 23.67 -1.69 14.64
CA GLY A 583 22.67 -2.11 15.64
C GLY A 583 21.86 -0.95 16.23
N SER A 584 21.93 0.26 15.63
CA SER A 584 21.21 1.45 16.08
C SER A 584 20.49 2.14 14.93
N MET A 585 19.37 2.82 15.23
CA MET A 585 18.56 3.50 14.23
C MET A 585 19.16 4.86 13.84
N MET A 586 19.21 5.16 12.51
CA MET A 586 19.62 6.48 12.01
C MET A 586 18.61 7.55 12.41
N TRP A 587 17.33 7.25 12.25
CA TRP A 587 16.22 8.10 12.67
C TRP A 587 15.45 7.37 13.77
N ALA A 588 15.88 7.58 15.02
CA ALA A 588 15.23 6.96 16.18
C ALA A 588 13.93 7.70 16.53
N ASN A 589 13.06 7.02 17.28
CA ASN A 589 11.87 7.62 17.87
C ASN A 589 12.27 8.68 18.90
N ASN A 590 11.63 9.83 18.86
CA ASN A 590 11.82 10.91 19.83
C ASN A 590 10.55 11.11 20.67
N LEU A 591 10.47 10.37 21.76
CA LEU A 591 9.32 10.42 22.68
C LEU A 591 9.07 11.83 23.23
N ALA A 592 10.12 12.62 23.47
CA ALA A 592 9.98 13.97 24.03
C ALA A 592 9.28 14.94 23.07
N THR A 593 9.38 14.73 21.75
CA THR A 593 8.75 15.58 20.73
C THR A 593 7.51 14.95 20.12
N GLY A 594 7.18 13.71 20.48
CA GLY A 594 6.09 12.94 19.88
C GLY A 594 6.32 12.58 18.39
N VAL A 595 7.56 12.67 17.89
CA VAL A 595 7.90 12.39 16.50
C VAL A 595 8.38 10.95 16.34
N ASN A 596 7.62 10.14 15.61
CA ASN A 596 7.95 8.75 15.32
C ASN A 596 8.57 8.62 13.92
N LEU A 597 9.86 8.99 13.80
CA LEU A 597 10.57 8.94 12.51
C LEU A 597 10.65 7.54 11.90
N PRO A 598 10.88 6.45 12.66
CA PRO A 598 10.84 5.10 12.11
C PRO A 598 9.52 4.78 11.41
N MET A 599 8.39 5.14 12.00
CA MET A 599 7.06 4.93 11.41
C MET A 599 6.93 5.63 10.05
N TYR A 600 7.41 6.88 9.93
CA TYR A 600 7.36 7.59 8.65
C TYR A 600 8.23 6.92 7.58
N VAL A 601 9.35 6.31 7.95
CA VAL A 601 10.18 5.53 7.02
C VAL A 601 9.42 4.32 6.48
N LEU A 602 8.63 3.63 7.32
CA LEU A 602 7.83 2.48 6.91
C LEU A 602 6.77 2.82 5.85
N TRP A 603 6.16 4.00 5.93
CA TRP A 603 5.15 4.43 4.95
C TRP A 603 5.70 4.57 3.54
N LEU A 604 7.02 4.66 3.37
CA LEU A 604 7.65 4.76 2.04
C LEU A 604 7.65 3.45 1.27
N PHE A 605 7.57 2.28 1.91
CA PHE A 605 7.61 0.99 1.22
C PHE A 605 6.52 0.85 0.14
N PRO A 606 5.22 1.02 0.44
CA PRO A 606 4.18 0.94 -0.59
C PRO A 606 4.24 2.10 -1.59
N ILE A 607 4.74 3.27 -1.18
CA ILE A 607 4.83 4.47 -2.03
C ILE A 607 5.72 4.24 -3.26
N VAL A 608 6.74 3.38 -3.17
CA VAL A 608 7.59 2.99 -4.32
C VAL A 608 6.73 2.50 -5.49
N LEU A 609 5.84 1.54 -5.23
CA LEU A 609 4.95 0.97 -6.26
C LEU A 609 3.93 1.99 -6.76
N ILE A 610 3.34 2.78 -5.86
CA ILE A 610 2.39 3.84 -6.19
C ILE A 610 3.00 4.83 -7.19
N LEU A 611 4.19 5.36 -6.91
CA LEU A 611 4.86 6.34 -7.76
C LEU A 611 5.26 5.74 -9.11
N PHE A 612 5.77 4.50 -9.11
CA PHE A 612 6.14 3.80 -10.32
C PHE A 612 4.94 3.62 -11.26
N PHE A 613 3.87 2.99 -10.79
CA PHE A 613 2.70 2.70 -11.61
C PHE A 613 1.93 3.95 -11.99
N SER A 614 1.86 4.98 -11.13
CA SER A 614 1.31 6.28 -11.49
C SER A 614 2.01 6.89 -12.70
N THR A 615 3.35 6.79 -12.76
CA THR A 615 4.13 7.27 -13.91
C THR A 615 3.84 6.46 -15.18
N VAL A 616 3.66 5.14 -15.07
CA VAL A 616 3.31 4.27 -16.20
C VAL A 616 1.91 4.62 -16.73
N ILE A 617 0.91 4.76 -15.85
CA ILE A 617 -0.46 5.17 -16.20
C ILE A 617 -0.45 6.54 -16.89
N ASN A 618 0.29 7.52 -16.34
CA ASN A 618 0.48 8.83 -16.92
C ASN A 618 0.92 8.71 -18.39
N ARG A 619 1.92 7.92 -18.66
CA ARG A 619 2.50 7.77 -20.00
C ARG A 619 1.55 7.06 -20.99
N ILE A 620 0.89 5.99 -20.55
CA ILE A 620 0.00 5.21 -21.44
C ILE A 620 -1.18 6.07 -21.89
N LEU A 621 -1.84 6.76 -20.97
CA LEU A 621 -2.97 7.62 -21.31
C LEU A 621 -2.57 8.84 -22.14
N TYR A 622 -1.42 9.45 -21.85
CA TYR A 622 -0.92 10.58 -22.64
C TYR A 622 -0.60 10.21 -24.09
N LYS A 623 -0.05 9.02 -24.34
CA LYS A 623 0.25 8.57 -25.71
C LYS A 623 -0.98 8.59 -26.64
N VAL A 624 -2.15 8.38 -26.11
CA VAL A 624 -3.40 8.28 -26.87
C VAL A 624 -4.15 9.61 -26.88
N THR A 625 -3.96 10.44 -25.87
CA THR A 625 -4.76 11.67 -25.65
C THR A 625 -3.99 12.95 -25.93
N LYS A 626 -2.67 12.95 -25.80
CA LYS A 626 -1.84 14.17 -25.72
C LYS A 626 -2.34 15.14 -24.64
N ASN A 627 -2.85 14.57 -23.55
CA ASN A 627 -3.51 15.27 -22.46
C ASN A 627 -2.99 14.74 -21.12
N PRO A 628 -2.20 15.52 -20.36
CA PRO A 628 -1.63 15.06 -19.10
C PRO A 628 -2.62 15.04 -17.94
N TYR A 629 -3.76 15.77 -18.03
CA TYR A 629 -4.67 15.95 -16.90
C TYR A 629 -5.50 14.71 -16.58
N ILE A 630 -5.88 13.91 -17.58
CA ILE A 630 -6.70 12.71 -17.38
C ILE A 630 -6.02 11.77 -16.39
N ALA A 631 -4.77 11.39 -16.65
CA ALA A 631 -4.04 10.48 -15.81
C ALA A 631 -3.68 11.09 -14.44
N GLY A 632 -3.39 12.41 -14.41
CA GLY A 632 -3.16 13.13 -13.15
C GLY A 632 -4.36 13.05 -12.21
N VAL A 633 -5.57 13.24 -12.74
CA VAL A 633 -6.83 13.13 -11.97
C VAL A 633 -7.08 11.68 -11.53
N VAL A 634 -6.92 10.69 -12.43
CA VAL A 634 -7.06 9.26 -12.08
C VAL A 634 -6.16 8.89 -10.91
N ASN A 635 -4.88 9.19 -11.01
CA ASN A 635 -3.90 8.86 -9.96
C ASN A 635 -4.21 9.60 -8.66
N ALA A 636 -4.59 10.89 -8.72
CA ALA A 636 -4.92 11.67 -7.53
C ALA A 636 -6.11 11.05 -6.76
N ILE A 637 -7.18 10.65 -7.45
CA ILE A 637 -8.35 10.04 -6.83
C ILE A 637 -8.02 8.67 -6.24
N ILE A 638 -7.34 7.81 -7.02
CA ILE A 638 -7.01 6.45 -6.57
C ILE A 638 -6.08 6.51 -5.34
N VAL A 639 -5.06 7.36 -5.36
CA VAL A 639 -4.13 7.45 -4.22
C VAL A 639 -4.78 8.13 -3.03
N ALA A 640 -5.66 9.10 -3.23
CA ALA A 640 -6.44 9.69 -2.13
C ALA A 640 -7.30 8.62 -1.44
N LEU A 641 -8.09 7.85 -2.20
CA LEU A 641 -8.91 6.77 -1.66
C LEU A 641 -8.05 5.70 -0.98
N LEU A 642 -6.96 5.27 -1.62
CA LEU A 642 -6.02 4.32 -1.03
C LEU A 642 -5.49 4.83 0.32
N THR A 643 -5.13 6.11 0.41
CA THR A 643 -4.55 6.68 1.63
C THR A 643 -5.59 6.77 2.75
N ILE A 644 -6.79 7.28 2.48
CA ILE A 644 -7.81 7.44 3.52
C ILE A 644 -8.41 6.13 4.01
N THR A 645 -8.37 5.05 3.22
CA THR A 645 -8.90 3.74 3.58
C THR A 645 -7.91 2.81 4.28
N ASN A 646 -6.62 3.16 4.26
CA ASN A 646 -5.54 2.39 4.90
C ASN A 646 -4.79 3.25 5.92
N THR A 647 -5.52 3.90 6.81
CA THR A 647 -4.97 4.75 7.87
C THR A 647 -5.83 4.70 9.12
N CYS A 648 -5.27 5.16 10.22
CA CYS A 648 -6.01 5.39 11.45
C CYS A 648 -6.86 6.66 11.34
N THR A 649 -8.04 6.64 11.92
CA THR A 649 -8.96 7.78 11.93
C THR A 649 -9.37 8.09 13.37
N THR A 650 -9.10 9.29 13.83
CA THR A 650 -9.40 9.72 15.21
C THR A 650 -10.43 10.84 15.24
N VAL A 651 -11.14 10.96 16.35
CA VAL A 651 -12.00 12.13 16.63
C VAL A 651 -11.12 13.33 16.98
N VAL A 652 -11.43 14.50 16.41
CA VAL A 652 -10.71 15.78 16.63
C VAL A 652 -11.64 16.82 17.19
#